data_dd26a90f7051a9d83ae1d09ff318f966
#
_entry.id   dd26a90f7051a9d83ae1d09ff318f966
#
_cell.length_a   1.000
_cell.length_b   1.000
_cell.length_c   1.000
_cell.angle_alpha   90.00
_cell.angle_beta   90.00
_cell.angle_gamma   90.00
#
_symmetry.space_group_name_H-M   'P 1'
#
loop_
_entity.id
_entity.type
_entity.pdbx_description
1 polymer ?
#
loop_
_entity_poly.entity_id
_entity_poly.type
_entity_poly.pdbx_seq_one_letter_code
_entity_poly.pdbx_strand_id
1 'polypeptide(L)'
;MDYKDTLLLPNTTFAMRANLAEFEPKRFEKWFSKNYAYEKMKTKRKEAKKAFTLHDGPPYANGYIHIGHALNKILKETIIKMHYFNGESIRFTPGWDCHGLPIEQQVEIKLGDKKKSLSKKEIRSFCREHANEFVNIQRDEFKSLGVIADWDKPYLTMKFEFEAAIYRTLCEIAKKGLLCERSKPVFWSWAAKSALAEAEVEYEDKEDYSIFVAFDLDEQSCQKLGISKASAVIWTTTPWTLVANQAIALNPNENYVITKEGLIFASALLESMIAKGLTKGEIQKELNAKEFEKLEAINPLNSRKSILIMGEHVLMEGGSGLVHTAPGHGEDDYYACLKYDIEVIMPVDDGGCYDETLRHKGLLPSDLLDEFIGLHIFKANEKILELLGNHLLQSSKFIHSYPFCWRTHKPVIYRATKQWFILMDEPKLKGKTLRECAKEQILKTKFYPQSGVKRIGSMVENRPDWCISRQRDWGTPIAFFRDKSTKEVIFDAELFDFVANIFEKHGADAWWEFEIKDLIPQNSKYNADNLEKVYDILDVWFDSGSTWNAVLNSGIYDAGEKRASMYLEGSDQHRGWFQSSLLVGTAINEFAPYESILTHGFTTDEKGQKMSKSKGNVIAPEYVAKTYGVEILRLWILLSDYSTDLKISDNILKQVGEQYRKIRNTIRFLLANTNDLENLEVEEFSFIDKWILTRATRVFKSAKENFLAYEFAKGFNVLLNFLSADLSGIYLDISKDRLYCDAKNSKRRKSAQVAMALIARELLNLLAPNLTYSVDEALEHANSLIKGDAKDVFDLSLEEKFEYDFNIDDEFLLSVREKFFENIDILKKDKVIKSTLELNLDTNSKLLNSIPKDELNDWFMVSFDENLQGEVLCEFEVENESFRIMKATLCKCPRCWKVESAKEDEPCMRCAEVLKHA
;
A
#
# COMPACT_ATOMS: atom_id res chain seq x y z
N MET A 1 -29.85 56.48 -17.20
CA MET A 1 -30.56 55.24 -16.86
C MET A 1 -29.51 54.24 -16.29
N ASP A 2 -29.75 53.65 -15.13
CA ASP A 2 -28.83 52.58 -14.66
C ASP A 2 -29.19 51.29 -15.40
N TYR A 3 -28.32 50.81 -16.27
CA TYR A 3 -28.54 49.60 -17.07
C TYR A 3 -28.29 48.30 -16.33
N LYS A 4 -27.86 48.36 -15.08
CA LYS A 4 -27.50 47.19 -14.29
C LYS A 4 -28.66 46.19 -14.11
N ASP A 5 -29.87 46.69 -13.91
CA ASP A 5 -31.07 45.88 -13.72
C ASP A 5 -31.59 45.23 -15.04
N THR A 6 -31.02 45.65 -16.18
CA THR A 6 -31.33 45.05 -17.50
C THR A 6 -30.38 43.94 -17.91
N LEU A 7 -29.38 43.63 -17.10
CA LEU A 7 -28.40 42.56 -17.36
C LEU A 7 -28.90 41.25 -16.78
N LEU A 8 -28.68 40.17 -17.53
CA LEU A 8 -29.01 38.79 -17.11
C LEU A 8 -27.87 38.20 -16.26
N LEU A 9 -27.77 38.67 -15.01
CA LEU A 9 -26.69 38.24 -14.12
C LEU A 9 -26.85 36.78 -13.65
N PRO A 10 -25.73 36.06 -13.45
CA PRO A 10 -25.75 34.64 -13.03
C PRO A 10 -26.36 34.49 -11.64
N ASN A 11 -27.20 33.46 -11.46
CA ASN A 11 -27.85 33.17 -10.20
C ASN A 11 -27.80 31.67 -9.87
N THR A 12 -27.37 31.35 -8.64
CA THR A 12 -27.39 29.99 -8.13
C THR A 12 -27.39 29.98 -6.60
N THR A 13 -28.06 29.00 -6.01
CA THR A 13 -28.04 28.72 -4.58
C THR A 13 -26.83 27.88 -4.16
N PHE A 14 -26.02 27.38 -5.11
CA PHE A 14 -24.78 26.64 -4.81
C PHE A 14 -23.75 27.59 -4.18
N ALA A 15 -23.43 27.38 -2.92
CA ALA A 15 -22.60 28.27 -2.14
C ALA A 15 -21.16 28.36 -2.66
N MET A 16 -20.55 29.55 -2.61
CA MET A 16 -19.15 29.75 -3.01
C MET A 16 -18.17 29.00 -2.09
N ARG A 17 -18.46 29.00 -0.77
CA ARG A 17 -17.68 28.27 0.24
C ARG A 17 -18.36 26.96 0.54
N ALA A 18 -17.62 25.84 0.43
CA ALA A 18 -18.16 24.50 0.68
C ALA A 18 -18.40 24.23 2.17
N ASN A 19 -17.59 24.83 3.08
CA ASN A 19 -17.60 24.52 4.50
C ASN A 19 -17.59 23.00 4.77
N LEU A 20 -16.69 22.27 4.09
CA LEU A 20 -16.64 20.82 4.05
C LEU A 20 -16.70 20.20 5.44
N ALA A 21 -15.83 20.64 6.34
CA ALA A 21 -15.77 20.12 7.71
C ALA A 21 -17.11 20.15 8.47
N GLU A 22 -18.02 21.07 8.11
CA GLU A 22 -19.35 21.17 8.73
C GLU A 22 -20.40 20.32 8.03
N PHE A 23 -20.40 20.29 6.69
CA PHE A 23 -21.48 19.70 5.92
C PHE A 23 -21.24 18.26 5.48
N GLU A 24 -20.00 17.83 5.29
CA GLU A 24 -19.67 16.44 4.96
C GLU A 24 -20.20 15.43 5.97
N PRO A 25 -20.02 15.62 7.31
CA PRO A 25 -20.55 14.66 8.29
C PRO A 25 -22.07 14.45 8.18
N LYS A 26 -22.82 15.51 7.94
CA LYS A 26 -24.30 15.44 7.77
C LYS A 26 -24.69 14.63 6.53
N ARG A 27 -23.91 14.73 5.45
CA ARG A 27 -24.10 13.97 4.21
C ARG A 27 -23.72 12.52 4.40
N PHE A 28 -22.61 12.25 5.06
CA PHE A 28 -22.13 10.90 5.35
C PHE A 28 -23.13 10.13 6.25
N GLU A 29 -23.73 10.79 7.25
CA GLU A 29 -24.79 10.19 8.06
C GLU A 29 -25.94 9.68 7.17
N LYS A 30 -26.38 10.45 6.18
CA LYS A 30 -27.39 10.03 5.20
C LYS A 30 -26.93 8.81 4.39
N TRP A 31 -25.68 8.83 3.88
CA TRP A 31 -25.13 7.75 3.06
C TRP A 31 -24.97 6.43 3.84
N PHE A 32 -24.61 6.51 5.12
CA PHE A 32 -24.40 5.33 5.97
C PHE A 32 -25.68 4.88 6.71
N SER A 33 -26.73 5.67 6.71
CA SER A 33 -28.01 5.24 7.27
C SER A 33 -28.51 4.00 6.53
N LYS A 34 -28.63 2.84 7.23
CA LYS A 34 -28.97 1.53 6.65
C LYS A 34 -28.09 1.16 5.45
N ASN A 35 -26.82 1.58 5.47
CA ASN A 35 -25.84 1.37 4.40
C ASN A 35 -26.33 1.84 3.01
N TYR A 36 -27.12 2.92 2.96
CA TYR A 36 -27.88 3.37 1.79
C TYR A 36 -27.03 3.49 0.54
N ALA A 37 -25.85 4.15 0.62
CA ALA A 37 -25.01 4.40 -0.54
C ALA A 37 -24.53 3.08 -1.17
N TYR A 38 -23.99 2.16 -0.37
CA TYR A 38 -23.48 0.88 -0.85
C TYR A 38 -24.61 -0.01 -1.41
N GLU A 39 -25.72 -0.13 -0.70
CA GLU A 39 -26.88 -0.93 -1.14
C GLU A 39 -27.49 -0.37 -2.43
N LYS A 40 -27.55 0.96 -2.60
CA LYS A 40 -28.02 1.58 -3.83
C LYS A 40 -27.08 1.25 -5.00
N MET A 41 -25.77 1.40 -4.82
CA MET A 41 -24.76 1.07 -5.84
C MET A 41 -24.85 -0.41 -6.25
N LYS A 42 -24.92 -1.30 -5.29
CA LYS A 42 -25.03 -2.75 -5.50
C LYS A 42 -26.31 -3.12 -6.25
N THR A 43 -27.46 -2.60 -5.83
CA THR A 43 -28.77 -2.92 -6.43
C THR A 43 -28.85 -2.38 -7.87
N LYS A 44 -28.39 -1.15 -8.11
CA LYS A 44 -28.45 -0.53 -9.44
C LYS A 44 -27.65 -1.27 -10.49
N ARG A 45 -26.52 -1.89 -10.12
CA ARG A 45 -25.62 -2.63 -11.02
C ARG A 45 -25.72 -4.16 -10.89
N LYS A 46 -26.76 -4.68 -10.25
CA LYS A 46 -26.93 -6.12 -9.99
C LYS A 46 -26.86 -6.97 -11.27
N GLU A 47 -27.46 -6.49 -12.34
CA GLU A 47 -27.53 -7.19 -13.64
C GLU A 47 -26.39 -6.81 -14.60
N ALA A 48 -25.37 -6.11 -14.14
CA ALA A 48 -24.24 -5.73 -14.98
C ALA A 48 -23.47 -6.96 -15.48
N LYS A 49 -23.06 -6.94 -16.74
CA LYS A 49 -22.32 -8.06 -17.39
C LYS A 49 -20.92 -8.25 -16.84
N LYS A 50 -20.33 -7.18 -16.31
CA LYS A 50 -19.00 -7.19 -15.70
C LYS A 50 -19.11 -6.92 -14.20
N ALA A 51 -18.28 -7.61 -13.45
CA ALA A 51 -18.17 -7.41 -12.01
C ALA A 51 -16.73 -7.03 -11.63
N PHE A 52 -16.59 -6.21 -10.62
CA PHE A 52 -15.31 -5.87 -10.01
C PHE A 52 -15.37 -6.16 -8.51
N THR A 53 -14.56 -7.10 -8.07
CA THR A 53 -14.43 -7.49 -6.68
C THR A 53 -13.10 -7.03 -6.13
N LEU A 54 -13.12 -6.07 -5.20
CA LEU A 54 -11.93 -5.69 -4.44
C LEU A 54 -11.98 -6.44 -3.11
N HIS A 55 -11.02 -7.34 -2.90
CA HIS A 55 -10.86 -8.01 -1.61
C HIS A 55 -10.01 -7.14 -0.70
N ASP A 56 -10.54 -6.82 0.47
CA ASP A 56 -9.90 -5.91 1.42
C ASP A 56 -8.79 -6.61 2.19
N GLY A 57 -7.59 -6.05 2.21
CA GLY A 57 -6.54 -6.45 3.14
C GLY A 57 -6.94 -5.99 4.55
N PRO A 58 -6.99 -6.91 5.53
CA PRO A 58 -7.54 -6.58 6.83
C PRO A 58 -6.55 -5.78 7.68
N PRO A 59 -6.86 -4.53 8.09
CA PRO A 59 -6.08 -3.87 9.11
C PRO A 59 -6.19 -4.61 10.45
N TYR A 60 -5.19 -4.45 11.31
CA TYR A 60 -5.26 -4.94 12.66
C TYR A 60 -6.34 -4.23 13.47
N ALA A 61 -7.14 -5.01 14.20
CA ALA A 61 -8.13 -4.51 15.16
C ALA A 61 -7.44 -3.99 16.46
N ASN A 62 -6.54 -3.02 16.32
CA ASN A 62 -5.72 -2.49 17.41
C ASN A 62 -5.25 -1.06 17.11
N GLY A 63 -5.64 -0.11 17.95
CA GLY A 63 -5.30 1.31 17.81
C GLY A 63 -6.19 2.07 16.82
N TYR A 64 -6.03 3.39 16.82
CA TYR A 64 -6.75 4.32 15.93
C TYR A 64 -6.15 4.31 14.53
N ILE A 65 -6.94 4.71 13.52
CA ILE A 65 -6.42 4.83 12.16
C ILE A 65 -5.40 5.98 12.06
N HIS A 66 -4.44 5.82 11.17
CA HIS A 66 -3.47 6.85 10.80
C HIS A 66 -3.64 7.23 9.32
N ILE A 67 -2.89 8.26 8.88
CA ILE A 67 -3.03 8.80 7.52
C ILE A 67 -2.75 7.76 6.42
N GLY A 68 -1.90 6.76 6.66
CA GLY A 68 -1.69 5.64 5.74
C GLY A 68 -2.93 4.74 5.59
N HIS A 69 -3.69 4.50 6.66
CA HIS A 69 -4.98 3.81 6.58
C HIS A 69 -6.01 4.63 5.78
N ALA A 70 -6.01 5.96 5.95
CA ALA A 70 -6.88 6.84 5.17
C ALA A 70 -6.53 6.80 3.68
N LEU A 71 -5.23 6.90 3.32
CA LEU A 71 -4.74 6.73 1.95
C LEU A 71 -5.26 5.41 1.34
N ASN A 72 -5.04 4.30 2.02
CA ASN A 72 -5.40 2.97 1.57
C ASN A 72 -6.92 2.82 1.32
N LYS A 73 -7.75 3.15 2.31
CA LYS A 73 -9.21 2.98 2.21
C LYS A 73 -9.86 3.96 1.23
N ILE A 74 -9.40 5.20 1.17
CA ILE A 74 -9.89 6.19 0.20
C ILE A 74 -9.55 5.75 -1.23
N LEU A 75 -8.34 5.24 -1.46
CA LEU A 75 -7.94 4.77 -2.79
C LEU A 75 -8.76 3.55 -3.22
N LYS A 76 -8.96 2.57 -2.34
CA LYS A 76 -9.82 1.40 -2.57
C LYS A 76 -11.24 1.81 -2.95
N GLU A 77 -11.84 2.69 -2.16
CA GLU A 77 -13.21 3.15 -2.36
C GLU A 77 -13.36 3.97 -3.65
N THR A 78 -12.35 4.80 -3.98
CA THR A 78 -12.34 5.55 -5.25
C THR A 78 -12.32 4.59 -6.46
N ILE A 79 -11.49 3.54 -6.42
CA ILE A 79 -11.42 2.52 -7.48
C ILE A 79 -12.75 1.77 -7.59
N ILE A 80 -13.35 1.36 -6.48
CA ILE A 80 -14.69 0.73 -6.46
C ILE A 80 -15.72 1.64 -7.14
N LYS A 81 -15.74 2.92 -6.81
CA LYS A 81 -16.65 3.89 -7.43
C LYS A 81 -16.36 4.10 -8.92
N MET A 82 -15.09 4.14 -9.33
CA MET A 82 -14.74 4.20 -10.74
C MET A 82 -15.38 3.06 -11.54
N HIS A 83 -15.26 1.82 -11.06
CA HIS A 83 -15.88 0.65 -11.70
C HIS A 83 -17.41 0.72 -11.68
N TYR A 84 -18.00 1.14 -10.54
CA TYR A 84 -19.43 1.34 -10.42
C TYR A 84 -19.97 2.35 -11.44
N PHE A 85 -19.40 3.55 -11.49
CA PHE A 85 -19.84 4.59 -12.42
C PHE A 85 -19.55 4.21 -13.88
N ASN A 86 -18.55 3.37 -14.13
CA ASN A 86 -18.27 2.79 -15.45
C ASN A 86 -19.18 1.60 -15.82
N GLY A 87 -20.25 1.35 -15.05
CA GLY A 87 -21.29 0.38 -15.41
C GLY A 87 -21.08 -1.03 -14.87
N GLU A 88 -20.12 -1.28 -13.99
CA GLU A 88 -19.80 -2.59 -13.47
C GLU A 88 -20.52 -2.87 -12.14
N SER A 89 -20.85 -4.15 -11.89
CA SER A 89 -21.25 -4.63 -10.57
C SER A 89 -20.06 -4.61 -9.62
N ILE A 90 -20.25 -4.15 -8.40
CA ILE A 90 -19.14 -3.99 -7.44
C ILE A 90 -19.33 -4.84 -6.19
N ARG A 91 -18.20 -5.27 -5.61
CA ARG A 91 -18.16 -5.96 -4.33
C ARG A 91 -16.98 -5.46 -3.52
N PHE A 92 -17.26 -4.96 -2.31
CA PHE A 92 -16.24 -4.48 -1.39
C PHE A 92 -16.67 -4.76 0.05
N THR A 93 -16.22 -5.92 0.57
CA THR A 93 -16.44 -6.33 1.95
C THR A 93 -15.24 -5.93 2.79
N PRO A 94 -15.37 -4.97 3.72
CA PRO A 94 -14.28 -4.57 4.60
C PRO A 94 -13.98 -5.65 5.62
N GLY A 95 -12.73 -5.73 6.09
CA GLY A 95 -12.33 -6.76 7.04
C GLY A 95 -11.32 -6.30 8.06
N TRP A 96 -11.10 -7.14 9.10
CA TRP A 96 -10.12 -6.93 10.16
C TRP A 96 -9.40 -8.20 10.55
N ASP A 97 -8.07 -8.08 10.74
CA ASP A 97 -7.27 -9.05 11.48
C ASP A 97 -7.48 -8.83 13.00
N CYS A 98 -7.98 -9.89 13.64
CA CYS A 98 -8.37 -9.83 15.05
C CYS A 98 -7.48 -10.71 15.95
N HIS A 99 -6.49 -11.43 15.40
CA HIS A 99 -5.61 -12.35 16.12
C HIS A 99 -4.17 -11.83 16.20
N GLY A 100 -3.34 -12.53 16.95
CA GLY A 100 -1.90 -12.36 16.97
C GLY A 100 -1.35 -11.47 18.09
N LEU A 101 -0.02 -11.44 18.13
CA LEU A 101 0.77 -10.77 19.16
C LEU A 101 0.42 -9.29 19.41
N PRO A 102 0.08 -8.47 18.39
CA PRO A 102 -0.21 -7.06 18.63
C PRO A 102 -1.38 -6.81 19.59
N ILE A 103 -2.42 -7.63 19.48
CA ILE A 103 -3.61 -7.53 20.34
C ILE A 103 -3.32 -8.13 21.72
N GLU A 104 -2.73 -9.34 21.73
CA GLU A 104 -2.40 -10.02 22.97
C GLU A 104 -1.46 -9.19 23.87
N GLN A 105 -0.45 -8.54 23.29
CA GLN A 105 0.48 -7.68 24.04
C GLN A 105 -0.24 -6.46 24.68
N GLN A 106 -1.19 -5.84 23.97
CA GLN A 106 -1.94 -4.73 24.55
C GLN A 106 -2.82 -5.19 25.72
N VAL A 107 -3.41 -6.37 25.60
CA VAL A 107 -4.18 -6.98 26.68
C VAL A 107 -3.27 -7.35 27.84
N GLU A 108 -2.09 -7.91 27.60
CA GLU A 108 -1.08 -8.18 28.64
C GLU A 108 -0.69 -6.91 29.40
N ILE A 109 -0.46 -5.81 28.69
CA ILE A 109 -0.14 -4.51 29.33
C ILE A 109 -1.32 -4.02 30.19
N LYS A 110 -2.56 -4.14 29.69
CA LYS A 110 -3.76 -3.75 30.44
C LYS A 110 -3.98 -4.62 31.69
N LEU A 111 -3.71 -5.91 31.60
CA LEU A 111 -3.90 -6.87 32.70
C LEU A 111 -2.79 -6.83 33.75
N GLY A 112 -1.53 -6.54 33.33
CA GLY A 112 -0.37 -6.55 34.23
C GLY A 112 -0.23 -7.90 34.97
N ASP A 113 0.02 -7.82 36.29
CA ASP A 113 0.19 -9.03 37.14
C ASP A 113 -1.07 -9.90 37.26
N LYS A 114 -2.25 -9.37 36.97
CA LYS A 114 -3.51 -10.16 36.97
C LYS A 114 -3.47 -11.30 35.98
N LYS A 115 -2.73 -11.14 34.86
CA LYS A 115 -2.59 -12.21 33.85
C LYS A 115 -2.15 -13.53 34.46
N LYS A 116 -1.29 -13.54 35.49
CA LYS A 116 -0.73 -14.75 36.11
C LYS A 116 -1.79 -15.64 36.79
N SER A 117 -2.94 -15.07 37.16
CA SER A 117 -4.06 -15.78 37.81
C SER A 117 -5.20 -16.18 36.87
N LEU A 118 -5.14 -15.76 35.59
CA LEU A 118 -6.20 -16.01 34.62
C LEU A 118 -5.95 -17.32 33.85
N SER A 119 -7.03 -17.99 33.52
CA SER A 119 -7.02 -19.11 32.58
C SER A 119 -6.79 -18.61 31.13
N LYS A 120 -6.35 -19.50 30.26
CA LYS A 120 -6.20 -19.21 28.82
C LYS A 120 -7.53 -18.73 28.19
N LYS A 121 -8.64 -19.31 28.58
CA LYS A 121 -9.99 -18.89 28.16
C LYS A 121 -10.26 -17.42 28.49
N GLU A 122 -9.99 -17.01 29.72
CA GLU A 122 -10.20 -15.62 30.14
C GLU A 122 -9.29 -14.66 29.37
N ILE A 123 -8.02 -15.01 29.15
CA ILE A 123 -7.09 -14.18 28.34
C ILE A 123 -7.62 -14.06 26.90
N ARG A 124 -8.07 -15.14 26.28
CA ARG A 124 -8.66 -15.12 24.92
C ARG A 124 -9.92 -14.28 24.86
N SER A 125 -10.80 -14.32 25.88
CA SER A 125 -11.98 -13.45 25.97
C SER A 125 -11.59 -11.97 26.00
N PHE A 126 -10.60 -11.59 26.82
CA PHE A 126 -10.12 -10.21 26.85
C PHE A 126 -9.52 -9.75 25.52
N CYS A 127 -8.82 -10.63 24.80
CA CYS A 127 -8.30 -10.33 23.46
C CYS A 127 -9.43 -10.11 22.46
N ARG A 128 -10.46 -10.97 22.47
CA ARG A 128 -11.64 -10.85 21.60
C ARG A 128 -12.41 -9.56 21.87
N GLU A 129 -12.60 -9.19 23.15
CA GLU A 129 -13.24 -7.94 23.55
C GLU A 129 -12.44 -6.72 23.07
N HIS A 130 -11.13 -6.72 23.29
CA HIS A 130 -10.24 -5.65 22.82
C HIS A 130 -10.30 -5.49 21.30
N ALA A 131 -10.20 -6.59 20.54
CA ALA A 131 -10.30 -6.56 19.08
C ALA A 131 -11.66 -5.99 18.63
N ASN A 132 -12.75 -6.42 19.25
CA ASN A 132 -14.09 -5.93 18.91
C ASN A 132 -14.29 -4.44 19.21
N GLU A 133 -13.70 -3.94 20.29
CA GLU A 133 -13.66 -2.50 20.61
C GLU A 133 -13.03 -1.71 19.45
N PHE A 134 -11.83 -2.12 19.00
CA PHE A 134 -11.11 -1.41 17.94
C PHE A 134 -11.70 -1.61 16.54
N VAL A 135 -12.33 -2.73 16.25
CA VAL A 135 -13.16 -2.90 15.03
C VAL A 135 -14.23 -1.82 14.94
N ASN A 136 -14.94 -1.56 16.04
CA ASN A 136 -16.00 -0.56 16.07
C ASN A 136 -15.44 0.86 15.92
N ILE A 137 -14.37 1.20 16.65
CA ILE A 137 -13.69 2.50 16.56
C ILE A 137 -13.22 2.76 15.13
N GLN A 138 -12.43 1.84 14.56
CA GLN A 138 -11.88 2.02 13.22
C GLN A 138 -12.95 2.06 12.13
N ARG A 139 -14.03 1.28 12.26
CA ARG A 139 -15.18 1.35 11.35
C ARG A 139 -15.81 2.75 11.35
N ASP A 140 -16.01 3.33 12.52
CA ASP A 140 -16.59 4.67 12.63
C ASP A 140 -15.62 5.75 12.12
N GLU A 141 -14.31 5.60 12.36
CA GLU A 141 -13.29 6.46 11.78
C GLU A 141 -13.27 6.36 10.24
N PHE A 142 -13.36 5.17 9.63
CA PHE A 142 -13.44 5.03 8.17
C PHE A 142 -14.73 5.62 7.59
N LYS A 143 -15.87 5.44 8.27
CA LYS A 143 -17.13 6.10 7.89
C LYS A 143 -17.02 7.62 7.95
N SER A 144 -16.32 8.16 8.94
CA SER A 144 -16.08 9.61 9.06
C SER A 144 -15.25 10.18 7.89
N LEU A 145 -14.48 9.33 7.19
CA LEU A 145 -13.79 9.67 5.95
C LEU A 145 -14.65 9.46 4.69
N GLY A 146 -15.94 9.20 4.85
CA GLY A 146 -16.87 8.99 3.74
C GLY A 146 -16.60 7.72 2.92
N VAL A 147 -15.87 6.74 3.46
CA VAL A 147 -15.56 5.48 2.76
C VAL A 147 -16.80 4.59 2.66
N ILE A 148 -17.25 4.32 1.44
CA ILE A 148 -18.43 3.51 1.14
C ILE A 148 -18.00 2.04 0.93
N ALA A 149 -18.54 1.14 1.75
CA ALA A 149 -18.28 -0.30 1.72
C ALA A 149 -19.44 -1.08 2.35
N ASP A 150 -19.41 -2.40 2.32
CA ASP A 150 -20.40 -3.25 3.02
C ASP A 150 -20.15 -3.28 4.54
N TRP A 151 -20.43 -2.15 5.21
CA TRP A 151 -20.21 -1.98 6.64
C TRP A 151 -21.13 -2.83 7.52
N ASP A 152 -22.23 -3.36 6.98
CA ASP A 152 -23.19 -4.18 7.74
C ASP A 152 -22.72 -5.65 7.82
N LYS A 153 -21.88 -6.09 6.89
CA LYS A 153 -21.36 -7.46 6.85
C LYS A 153 -19.83 -7.51 6.71
N PRO A 154 -19.07 -6.89 7.63
CA PRO A 154 -17.62 -6.97 7.59
C PRO A 154 -17.16 -8.40 7.93
N TYR A 155 -16.03 -8.81 7.39
CA TYR A 155 -15.38 -10.02 7.85
C TYR A 155 -14.41 -9.74 9.02
N LEU A 156 -14.41 -10.62 10.00
CA LEU A 156 -13.51 -10.56 11.15
C LEU A 156 -12.85 -11.93 11.30
N THR A 157 -11.52 -11.99 11.34
CA THR A 157 -10.80 -13.28 11.42
C THR A 157 -11.15 -14.07 12.72
N MET A 158 -11.67 -13.39 13.76
CA MET A 158 -12.10 -13.99 15.01
C MET A 158 -13.56 -14.47 15.04
N LYS A 159 -14.34 -14.34 13.94
CA LYS A 159 -15.68 -14.95 13.88
C LYS A 159 -15.55 -16.46 13.81
N PHE A 160 -16.47 -17.17 14.43
CA PHE A 160 -16.42 -18.64 14.54
C PHE A 160 -16.37 -19.33 13.18
N GLU A 161 -17.23 -18.90 12.26
CA GLU A 161 -17.22 -19.40 10.88
C GLU A 161 -15.90 -19.08 10.14
N PHE A 162 -15.26 -17.97 10.52
CA PHE A 162 -13.99 -17.57 9.92
C PHE A 162 -12.82 -18.36 10.49
N GLU A 163 -12.75 -18.55 11.82
CA GLU A 163 -11.78 -19.43 12.50
C GLU A 163 -11.86 -20.87 11.94
N ALA A 164 -13.08 -21.38 11.72
CA ALA A 164 -13.29 -22.68 11.06
C ALA A 164 -12.78 -22.70 9.61
N ALA A 165 -12.98 -21.63 8.83
CA ALA A 165 -12.50 -21.53 7.46
C ALA A 165 -10.96 -21.46 7.38
N ILE A 166 -10.30 -20.75 8.31
CA ILE A 166 -8.84 -20.72 8.44
C ILE A 166 -8.32 -22.13 8.73
N TYR A 167 -8.91 -22.84 9.69
CA TYR A 167 -8.52 -24.20 10.04
C TYR A 167 -8.74 -25.18 8.87
N ARG A 168 -9.90 -25.10 8.16
CA ARG A 168 -10.13 -25.92 6.94
C ARG A 168 -9.07 -25.64 5.87
N THR A 169 -8.64 -24.39 5.73
CA THR A 169 -7.58 -23.99 4.80
C THR A 169 -6.25 -24.67 5.16
N LEU A 170 -5.88 -24.72 6.44
CA LEU A 170 -4.73 -25.46 6.93
C LEU A 170 -4.83 -26.95 6.62
N CYS A 171 -6.01 -27.54 6.88
CA CYS A 171 -6.26 -28.97 6.62
C CYS A 171 -6.12 -29.32 5.13
N GLU A 172 -6.56 -28.46 4.21
CA GLU A 172 -6.38 -28.69 2.77
C GLU A 172 -4.89 -28.69 2.37
N ILE A 173 -4.07 -27.81 2.95
CA ILE A 173 -2.62 -27.80 2.74
C ILE A 173 -2.00 -29.08 3.29
N ALA A 174 -2.44 -29.54 4.48
CA ALA A 174 -1.99 -30.79 5.10
C ALA A 174 -2.35 -32.02 4.25
N LYS A 175 -3.58 -32.10 3.72
CA LYS A 175 -4.03 -33.19 2.82
C LYS A 175 -3.17 -33.30 1.56
N LYS A 176 -2.58 -32.21 1.10
CA LYS A 176 -1.66 -32.19 -0.07
C LYS A 176 -0.21 -32.55 0.30
N GLY A 177 0.08 -32.79 1.56
CA GLY A 177 1.41 -33.15 2.06
C GLY A 177 2.41 -31.97 2.02
N LEU A 178 1.91 -30.73 1.97
CA LEU A 178 2.72 -29.51 2.00
C LEU A 178 2.99 -29.03 3.43
N LEU A 179 2.40 -29.65 4.45
CA LEU A 179 2.56 -29.29 5.85
C LEU A 179 3.40 -30.34 6.56
N CYS A 180 4.43 -29.93 7.29
CA CYS A 180 5.23 -30.82 8.12
C CYS A 180 5.64 -30.16 9.43
N GLU A 181 5.94 -30.98 10.43
CA GLU A 181 6.59 -30.57 11.67
C GLU A 181 8.07 -30.96 11.63
N ARG A 182 8.95 -29.99 11.87
CA ARG A 182 10.41 -30.23 11.90
C ARG A 182 11.03 -29.43 13.05
N SER A 183 12.14 -29.95 13.60
CA SER A 183 13.00 -29.21 14.54
C SER A 183 14.14 -28.58 13.73
N LYS A 184 14.14 -27.27 13.54
CA LYS A 184 15.24 -26.52 12.92
C LYS A 184 15.35 -25.12 13.53
N PRO A 185 16.50 -24.43 13.37
CA PRO A 185 16.62 -23.04 13.78
C PRO A 185 15.62 -22.14 13.06
N VAL A 186 14.93 -21.31 13.83
CA VAL A 186 14.02 -20.28 13.35
C VAL A 186 14.33 -18.97 14.04
N PHE A 187 13.89 -17.85 13.48
CA PHE A 187 13.87 -16.59 14.19
C PHE A 187 13.02 -16.72 15.45
N TRP A 188 13.59 -16.36 16.60
CA TRP A 188 12.97 -16.49 17.90
C TRP A 188 13.02 -15.17 18.67
N SER A 189 11.86 -14.69 19.06
CA SER A 189 11.75 -13.57 20.00
C SER A 189 11.75 -14.10 21.43
N TRP A 190 12.89 -14.01 22.10
CA TRP A 190 12.99 -14.38 23.52
C TRP A 190 12.10 -13.52 24.42
N ALA A 191 11.84 -12.23 24.04
CA ALA A 191 10.95 -11.33 24.78
C ALA A 191 9.47 -11.69 24.62
N ALA A 192 9.06 -12.17 23.44
CA ALA A 192 7.72 -12.67 23.20
C ALA A 192 7.57 -14.18 23.46
N LYS A 193 8.67 -14.91 23.62
CA LYS A 193 8.74 -16.37 23.79
C LYS A 193 8.04 -17.12 22.65
N SER A 194 8.32 -16.72 21.41
CA SER A 194 7.67 -17.30 20.23
C SER A 194 8.56 -17.22 19.00
N ALA A 195 8.36 -18.16 18.07
CA ALA A 195 8.91 -18.12 16.73
C ALA A 195 8.37 -16.91 15.97
N LEU A 196 9.14 -16.42 15.00
CA LEU A 196 8.78 -15.33 14.10
C LEU A 196 8.91 -15.78 12.64
N ALA A 197 8.04 -15.25 11.77
CA ALA A 197 8.24 -15.31 10.33
C ALA A 197 9.19 -14.19 9.88
N GLU A 198 9.74 -14.30 8.67
CA GLU A 198 10.62 -13.27 8.10
C GLU A 198 9.95 -11.88 8.02
N ALA A 199 8.64 -11.85 7.77
CA ALA A 199 7.86 -10.61 7.71
C ALA A 199 7.69 -9.91 9.08
N GLU A 200 8.02 -10.59 10.17
CA GLU A 200 7.94 -10.09 11.55
C GLU A 200 9.30 -9.64 12.12
N VAL A 201 10.30 -9.56 11.25
CA VAL A 201 11.66 -9.15 11.59
C VAL A 201 12.00 -7.84 10.89
N GLU A 202 12.46 -6.86 11.67
CA GLU A 202 12.99 -5.57 11.20
C GLU A 202 14.50 -5.52 11.46
N TYR A 203 15.24 -4.80 10.63
CA TYR A 203 16.69 -4.68 10.79
C TYR A 203 17.03 -3.31 11.36
N GLU A 204 17.77 -3.31 12.48
CA GLU A 204 18.23 -2.10 13.17
C GLU A 204 19.75 -2.22 13.43
N ASP A 205 20.40 -1.08 13.61
CA ASP A 205 21.81 -1.03 13.97
C ASP A 205 22.01 -1.50 15.42
N LYS A 206 22.90 -2.48 15.62
CA LYS A 206 23.25 -3.02 16.92
C LYS A 206 24.76 -3.08 17.10
N GLU A 207 25.24 -2.70 18.29
CA GLU A 207 26.63 -2.92 18.69
C GLU A 207 26.81 -4.33 19.24
N ASP A 208 27.69 -5.11 18.62
CA ASP A 208 28.03 -6.47 19.03
C ASP A 208 29.53 -6.67 19.15
N TYR A 209 29.92 -7.80 19.79
CA TYR A 209 31.30 -8.23 19.82
C TYR A 209 31.72 -8.80 18.48
N SER A 210 32.99 -8.59 18.12
CA SER A 210 33.67 -9.24 17.01
C SER A 210 34.92 -9.88 17.58
N ILE A 211 34.94 -11.23 17.61
CA ILE A 211 36.02 -11.98 18.27
C ILE A 211 36.66 -13.02 17.36
N PHE A 212 37.99 -13.19 17.54
CA PHE A 212 38.76 -14.27 16.95
C PHE A 212 39.20 -15.23 18.04
N VAL A 213 38.89 -16.54 17.90
CA VAL A 213 39.14 -17.57 18.91
C VAL A 213 39.90 -18.72 18.28
N ALA A 214 40.95 -19.17 18.94
CA ALA A 214 41.75 -20.31 18.54
C ALA A 214 41.21 -21.60 19.13
N PHE A 215 40.94 -22.58 18.30
CA PHE A 215 40.57 -23.94 18.65
C PHE A 215 41.75 -24.86 18.34
N ASP A 216 42.42 -25.37 19.36
CA ASP A 216 43.60 -26.24 19.18
C ASP A 216 43.18 -27.54 18.49
N LEU A 217 43.88 -27.98 17.44
CA LEU A 217 43.69 -29.29 16.84
C LEU A 217 44.18 -30.38 17.81
N ASP A 218 43.51 -31.53 17.82
CA ASP A 218 43.98 -32.67 18.58
C ASP A 218 45.29 -33.28 18.00
N GLU A 219 45.99 -34.11 18.79
CA GLU A 219 47.28 -34.70 18.37
C GLU A 219 47.16 -35.52 17.08
N GLN A 220 46.05 -36.24 16.88
CA GLN A 220 45.86 -37.10 15.70
C GLN A 220 45.67 -36.24 14.44
N SER A 221 44.92 -35.12 14.53
CA SER A 221 44.74 -34.17 13.46
C SER A 221 46.03 -33.46 13.09
N CYS A 222 46.84 -33.08 14.09
CA CYS A 222 48.18 -32.52 13.86
C CYS A 222 49.13 -33.51 13.15
N GLN A 223 49.09 -34.78 13.56
CA GLN A 223 49.90 -35.85 12.91
C GLN A 223 49.48 -36.08 11.47
N LYS A 224 48.17 -36.08 11.16
CA LYS A 224 47.69 -36.22 9.78
C LYS A 224 48.16 -35.05 8.89
N LEU A 225 48.24 -33.86 9.41
CA LEU A 225 48.74 -32.69 8.72
C LEU A 225 50.29 -32.61 8.67
N GLY A 226 50.98 -33.51 9.41
CA GLY A 226 52.43 -33.51 9.48
C GLY A 226 53.05 -32.30 10.22
N ILE A 227 52.34 -31.82 11.27
CA ILE A 227 52.72 -30.67 12.09
C ILE A 227 52.68 -31.03 13.56
N SER A 228 53.41 -30.27 14.40
CA SER A 228 53.46 -30.52 15.82
C SER A 228 52.30 -29.93 16.61
N LYS A 229 51.79 -28.77 16.21
CA LYS A 229 50.67 -28.08 16.82
C LYS A 229 50.05 -27.13 15.79
N ALA A 230 48.68 -27.02 15.79
CA ALA A 230 47.96 -26.00 15.07
C ALA A 230 46.65 -25.68 15.76
N SER A 231 46.13 -24.48 15.48
CA SER A 231 44.85 -24.02 15.99
C SER A 231 44.00 -23.44 14.85
N ALA A 232 42.79 -23.93 14.70
CA ALA A 232 41.80 -23.35 13.80
C ALA A 232 41.29 -22.03 14.39
N VAL A 233 41.48 -20.93 13.70
CA VAL A 233 41.04 -19.61 14.18
C VAL A 233 39.65 -19.30 13.60
N ILE A 234 38.64 -19.33 14.46
CA ILE A 234 37.26 -18.95 14.08
C ILE A 234 37.03 -17.49 14.33
N TRP A 235 36.04 -16.95 13.60
CA TRP A 235 35.49 -15.62 13.83
C TRP A 235 34.01 -15.73 14.15
N THR A 236 33.55 -14.97 15.16
CA THR A 236 32.13 -14.91 15.51
C THR A 236 31.75 -13.56 16.09
N THR A 237 30.49 -13.18 15.92
CA THR A 237 29.85 -12.01 16.54
C THR A 237 28.92 -12.37 17.69
N THR A 238 28.74 -13.66 17.94
CA THR A 238 27.84 -14.22 18.97
C THR A 238 28.61 -15.10 19.94
N PRO A 239 29.43 -14.55 20.88
CA PRO A 239 30.22 -15.35 21.80
C PRO A 239 29.43 -16.38 22.60
N TRP A 240 28.19 -16.06 22.93
CA TRP A 240 27.28 -16.93 23.68
C TRP A 240 26.97 -18.25 22.99
N THR A 241 27.14 -18.38 21.67
CA THR A 241 26.90 -19.64 20.94
C THR A 241 28.06 -20.63 21.03
N LEU A 242 29.25 -20.18 21.46
CA LEU A 242 30.47 -21.02 21.55
C LEU A 242 30.30 -22.20 22.47
N VAL A 243 29.48 -22.12 23.52
CA VAL A 243 29.19 -23.26 24.44
C VAL A 243 28.52 -24.43 23.70
N ALA A 244 27.73 -24.11 22.66
CA ALA A 244 27.01 -25.08 21.82
C ALA A 244 27.74 -25.44 20.52
N ASN A 245 29.01 -25.04 20.36
CA ASN A 245 29.79 -25.37 19.18
C ASN A 245 29.88 -26.88 18.97
N GLN A 246 29.67 -27.35 17.74
CA GLN A 246 29.75 -28.76 17.34
C GLN A 246 30.74 -28.99 16.20
N ALA A 247 31.00 -27.96 15.40
CA ALA A 247 31.84 -28.04 14.22
C ALA A 247 32.51 -26.70 13.89
N ILE A 248 33.48 -26.74 12.98
CA ILE A 248 34.08 -25.58 12.32
C ILE A 248 33.94 -25.79 10.82
N ALA A 249 33.22 -24.89 10.11
CA ALA A 249 33.03 -24.99 8.68
C ALA A 249 34.12 -24.29 7.90
N LEU A 250 34.56 -24.91 6.79
CA LEU A 250 35.52 -24.42 5.82
C LEU A 250 34.89 -24.40 4.41
N ASN A 251 35.28 -23.50 3.56
CA ASN A 251 34.81 -23.49 2.16
C ASN A 251 35.57 -24.53 1.33
N PRO A 252 34.89 -25.53 0.73
CA PRO A 252 35.54 -26.64 0.01
C PRO A 252 36.32 -26.22 -1.23
N ASN A 253 36.08 -24.99 -1.74
CA ASN A 253 36.71 -24.47 -2.95
C ASN A 253 37.91 -23.58 -2.66
N GLU A 254 38.27 -23.37 -1.38
CA GLU A 254 39.32 -22.43 -0.96
C GLU A 254 40.53 -23.18 -0.39
N ASN A 255 41.66 -22.51 -0.35
CA ASN A 255 42.89 -22.94 0.29
C ASN A 255 43.04 -22.29 1.69
N TYR A 256 43.71 -22.98 2.58
CA TYR A 256 43.98 -22.55 3.94
C TYR A 256 45.48 -22.65 4.26
N VAL A 257 45.97 -21.63 4.93
CA VAL A 257 47.35 -21.58 5.38
C VAL A 257 47.47 -21.95 6.83
N ILE A 258 48.55 -22.65 7.16
CA ILE A 258 49.03 -22.86 8.51
C ILE A 258 50.26 -22.00 8.69
N THR A 259 50.22 -21.05 9.60
CA THR A 259 51.33 -20.14 9.86
C THR A 259 52.39 -20.82 10.76
N LYS A 260 53.59 -20.25 10.84
CA LYS A 260 54.63 -20.73 11.74
C LYS A 260 54.26 -20.64 13.23
N GLU A 261 53.33 -19.73 13.56
CA GLU A 261 52.73 -19.63 14.89
C GLU A 261 51.74 -20.76 15.15
N GLY A 262 51.45 -21.59 14.14
CA GLY A 262 50.47 -22.68 14.22
C GLY A 262 49.02 -22.23 14.06
N LEU A 263 48.76 -21.08 13.52
CA LEU A 263 47.40 -20.59 13.30
C LEU A 263 46.90 -20.90 11.87
N ILE A 264 45.65 -21.32 11.74
CA ILE A 264 45.00 -21.71 10.49
C ILE A 264 44.04 -20.60 10.08
N PHE A 265 44.18 -20.09 8.86
CA PHE A 265 43.29 -19.10 8.22
C PHE A 265 43.07 -19.46 6.74
N ALA A 266 42.00 -18.92 6.12
CA ALA A 266 41.88 -18.99 4.68
C ALA A 266 42.99 -18.16 4.01
N SER A 267 43.58 -18.74 2.96
CA SER A 267 44.72 -18.11 2.23
C SER A 267 44.33 -16.71 1.70
N ALA A 268 43.09 -16.56 1.20
CA ALA A 268 42.57 -15.30 0.70
C ALA A 268 42.44 -14.19 1.77
N LEU A 269 42.40 -14.56 3.06
CA LEU A 269 42.21 -13.62 4.16
C LEU A 269 43.51 -13.37 4.97
N LEU A 270 44.63 -14.00 4.60
CA LEU A 270 45.88 -13.91 5.34
C LEU A 270 46.34 -12.48 5.53
N GLU A 271 46.34 -11.66 4.47
CA GLU A 271 46.73 -10.24 4.54
C GLU A 271 45.86 -9.45 5.56
N SER A 272 44.56 -9.72 5.58
CA SER A 272 43.65 -9.11 6.55
C SER A 272 44.00 -9.54 8.00
N MET A 273 44.39 -10.79 8.20
CA MET A 273 44.81 -11.29 9.52
C MET A 273 46.14 -10.66 9.97
N ILE A 274 47.08 -10.44 9.08
CA ILE A 274 48.35 -9.70 9.34
C ILE A 274 48.03 -8.24 9.73
N ALA A 275 47.17 -7.58 8.95
CA ALA A 275 46.75 -6.18 9.24
C ALA A 275 46.05 -6.03 10.60
N LYS A 276 45.34 -7.04 11.04
CA LYS A 276 44.71 -7.10 12.39
C LYS A 276 45.70 -7.46 13.50
N GLY A 277 46.94 -7.84 13.15
CA GLY A 277 47.96 -8.24 14.14
C GLY A 277 47.74 -9.63 14.71
N LEU A 278 46.95 -10.48 14.10
CA LEU A 278 46.68 -11.85 14.55
C LEU A 278 47.81 -12.85 14.22
N THR A 279 48.60 -12.56 13.19
CA THR A 279 49.77 -13.38 12.75
C THR A 279 50.79 -12.48 12.06
N LYS A 280 52.04 -12.96 12.03
CA LYS A 280 53.13 -12.37 11.22
C LYS A 280 53.05 -12.77 9.75
N GLY A 281 52.21 -13.75 9.42
CA GLY A 281 51.93 -14.19 8.04
C GLY A 281 53.00 -15.11 7.45
N GLU A 282 53.99 -15.63 8.29
CA GLU A 282 54.95 -16.60 7.83
C GLU A 282 54.26 -17.97 7.64
N ILE A 283 54.11 -18.38 6.39
CA ILE A 283 53.42 -19.63 6.04
C ILE A 283 54.35 -20.81 6.31
N GLN A 284 53.86 -21.79 7.07
CA GLN A 284 54.46 -23.10 7.25
C GLN A 284 53.98 -24.10 6.19
N LYS A 285 52.67 -24.10 5.93
CA LYS A 285 52.00 -25.01 4.97
C LYS A 285 50.77 -24.36 4.39
N GLU A 286 50.47 -24.62 3.11
CA GLU A 286 49.22 -24.27 2.48
C GLU A 286 48.56 -25.52 1.91
N LEU A 287 47.26 -25.73 2.20
CA LEU A 287 46.48 -26.94 1.89
C LEU A 287 45.10 -26.55 1.37
N ASN A 288 44.50 -27.41 0.53
CA ASN A 288 43.10 -27.24 0.16
C ASN A 288 42.21 -27.62 1.37
N ALA A 289 41.05 -26.97 1.48
CA ALA A 289 40.08 -27.18 2.55
C ALA A 289 39.76 -28.66 2.79
N LYS A 290 39.70 -29.49 1.76
CA LYS A 290 39.36 -30.92 1.82
C LYS A 290 40.35 -31.74 2.62
N GLU A 291 41.60 -31.26 2.77
CA GLU A 291 42.61 -31.93 3.61
C GLU A 291 42.35 -31.73 5.11
N PHE A 292 41.53 -30.75 5.45
CA PHE A 292 41.09 -30.52 6.84
C PHE A 292 39.78 -31.22 7.17
N GLU A 293 39.09 -31.82 6.20
CA GLU A 293 37.79 -32.48 6.44
C GLU A 293 37.90 -33.62 7.45
N LYS A 294 36.99 -33.60 8.43
CA LYS A 294 36.93 -34.57 9.52
C LYS A 294 38.15 -34.59 10.46
N LEU A 295 38.98 -33.54 10.43
CA LEU A 295 39.91 -33.28 11.53
C LEU A 295 39.16 -32.78 12.76
N GLU A 296 39.75 -32.94 13.92
CA GLU A 296 39.13 -32.58 15.20
C GLU A 296 39.91 -31.45 15.87
N ALA A 297 39.18 -30.39 16.26
CA ALA A 297 39.67 -29.33 17.13
C ALA A 297 38.99 -29.43 18.50
N ILE A 298 39.56 -28.80 19.50
CA ILE A 298 39.09 -28.83 20.89
C ILE A 298 38.46 -27.45 21.19
N ASN A 299 37.22 -27.48 21.64
CA ASN A 299 36.52 -26.27 22.10
C ASN A 299 37.16 -25.77 23.40
N PRO A 300 37.69 -24.52 23.46
CA PRO A 300 38.39 -24.00 24.62
C PRO A 300 37.54 -23.83 25.87
N LEU A 301 36.20 -23.76 25.75
CA LEU A 301 35.30 -23.58 26.88
C LEU A 301 34.96 -24.86 27.62
N ASN A 302 34.93 -25.99 26.91
CA ASN A 302 34.38 -27.27 27.49
C ASN A 302 35.18 -28.51 27.11
N SER A 303 36.29 -28.36 26.42
CA SER A 303 37.17 -29.46 25.96
C SER A 303 36.47 -30.50 25.07
N ARG A 304 35.30 -30.21 24.54
CA ARG A 304 34.61 -31.09 23.57
C ARG A 304 35.29 -30.99 22.19
N LYS A 305 35.16 -32.08 21.45
CA LYS A 305 35.63 -32.10 20.05
C LYS A 305 34.74 -31.28 19.17
N SER A 306 35.35 -30.46 18.31
CA SER A 306 34.73 -29.68 17.23
C SER A 306 35.28 -30.18 15.91
N ILE A 307 34.45 -30.85 15.12
CA ILE A 307 34.87 -31.46 13.85
C ILE A 307 34.94 -30.41 12.76
N LEU A 308 35.98 -30.46 11.89
CA LEU A 308 36.11 -29.62 10.73
C LEU A 308 35.27 -30.19 9.60
N ILE A 309 34.35 -29.37 9.04
CA ILE A 309 33.39 -29.78 8.01
C ILE A 309 33.44 -28.84 6.80
N MET A 310 32.95 -29.32 5.66
CA MET A 310 32.83 -28.49 4.43
C MET A 310 31.50 -27.78 4.39
N GLY A 311 31.54 -26.45 4.17
CA GLY A 311 30.37 -25.59 4.09
C GLY A 311 30.53 -24.51 3.02
N GLU A 312 29.70 -24.55 1.96
CA GLU A 312 29.74 -23.56 0.86
C GLU A 312 29.30 -22.16 1.30
N HIS A 313 28.63 -22.04 2.46
CA HIS A 313 28.21 -20.77 3.07
C HIS A 313 29.36 -19.95 3.67
N VAL A 314 30.54 -20.53 3.79
CA VAL A 314 31.73 -19.83 4.31
C VAL A 314 32.26 -18.86 3.26
N LEU A 315 32.14 -17.56 3.53
CA LEU A 315 32.53 -16.48 2.61
C LEU A 315 33.94 -15.97 2.91
N MET A 316 34.61 -15.44 1.86
CA MET A 316 35.96 -14.85 1.96
C MET A 316 35.94 -13.31 2.06
N GLU A 317 34.78 -12.74 2.38
CA GLU A 317 34.61 -11.28 2.49
C GLU A 317 34.98 -10.71 3.86
N GLY A 318 35.15 -11.59 4.86
CA GLY A 318 35.47 -11.19 6.23
C GLY A 318 35.80 -12.36 7.16
N GLY A 319 36.19 -12.07 8.41
CA GLY A 319 36.55 -13.09 9.39
C GLY A 319 37.90 -13.73 9.14
N SER A 320 38.02 -15.02 9.46
CA SER A 320 39.22 -15.85 9.29
C SER A 320 39.09 -16.88 8.15
N GLY A 321 37.90 -17.01 7.54
CA GLY A 321 37.58 -18.07 6.59
C GLY A 321 37.23 -19.41 7.26
N LEU A 322 37.19 -19.47 8.59
CA LEU A 322 36.70 -20.60 9.36
C LEU A 322 35.50 -20.15 10.22
N VAL A 323 34.38 -20.81 10.06
CA VAL A 323 33.12 -20.41 10.71
C VAL A 323 32.84 -21.36 11.88
N HIS A 324 32.72 -20.79 13.08
CA HIS A 324 32.16 -21.49 14.24
C HIS A 324 30.74 -21.96 13.92
N THR A 325 30.46 -23.24 14.10
CA THR A 325 29.21 -23.87 13.67
C THR A 325 28.49 -24.46 14.87
N ALA A 326 27.27 -23.96 15.13
CA ALA A 326 26.37 -24.42 16.19
C ALA A 326 24.97 -24.67 15.60
N PRO A 327 24.61 -25.91 15.22
CA PRO A 327 23.40 -26.22 14.44
C PRO A 327 22.09 -25.87 15.12
N GLY A 328 22.09 -25.55 16.40
CA GLY A 328 20.94 -25.03 17.14
C GLY A 328 20.70 -23.53 16.96
N HIS A 329 21.69 -22.77 16.46
CA HIS A 329 21.71 -21.29 16.47
C HIS A 329 21.93 -20.64 15.10
N GLY A 330 21.97 -21.41 14.02
CA GLY A 330 22.13 -20.92 12.66
C GLY A 330 21.50 -21.87 11.64
N GLU A 331 20.83 -21.34 10.62
CA GLU A 331 20.18 -22.16 9.58
C GLU A 331 21.22 -22.82 8.68
N ASP A 332 22.26 -22.08 8.25
CA ASP A 332 23.37 -22.61 7.46
C ASP A 332 24.15 -23.66 8.26
N ASP A 333 24.40 -23.41 9.55
CA ASP A 333 25.05 -24.37 10.48
C ASP A 333 24.25 -25.65 10.57
N TYR A 334 22.92 -25.55 10.67
CA TYR A 334 22.02 -26.69 10.74
C TYR A 334 22.14 -27.58 9.48
N TYR A 335 22.03 -26.98 8.28
CA TYR A 335 22.12 -27.76 7.05
C TYR A 335 23.51 -28.32 6.79
N ALA A 336 24.57 -27.61 7.17
CA ALA A 336 25.93 -28.10 7.10
C ALA A 336 26.14 -29.31 8.02
N CYS A 337 25.68 -29.21 9.27
CA CYS A 337 25.80 -30.29 10.27
C CYS A 337 24.95 -31.52 9.92
N LEU A 338 23.79 -31.33 9.31
CA LEU A 338 22.91 -32.43 8.88
C LEU A 338 23.61 -33.37 7.88
N LYS A 339 24.45 -32.84 6.98
CA LYS A 339 25.23 -33.64 6.03
C LYS A 339 26.27 -34.57 6.70
N TYR A 340 26.65 -34.25 7.93
CA TYR A 340 27.64 -35.00 8.73
C TYR A 340 27.03 -35.74 9.91
N ASP A 341 25.69 -35.82 10.00
CA ASP A 341 24.94 -36.46 11.08
C ASP A 341 25.32 -35.94 12.49
N ILE A 342 25.58 -34.61 12.57
CA ILE A 342 25.94 -33.93 13.81
C ILE A 342 24.68 -33.56 14.59
N GLU A 343 24.65 -33.91 15.89
CA GLU A 343 23.53 -33.64 16.79
C GLU A 343 23.22 -32.13 16.92
N VAL A 344 21.94 -31.77 16.92
CA VAL A 344 21.50 -30.40 17.20
C VAL A 344 21.37 -30.19 18.71
N ILE A 345 22.26 -29.40 19.28
CA ILE A 345 22.24 -29.03 20.71
C ILE A 345 21.69 -27.64 20.87
N MET A 346 20.70 -27.45 21.77
CA MET A 346 20.02 -26.18 22.03
C MET A 346 19.98 -25.92 23.54
N PRO A 347 20.97 -25.21 24.11
CA PRO A 347 21.05 -24.97 25.57
C PRO A 347 20.39 -23.65 26.00
N VAL A 348 19.45 -23.12 25.23
CA VAL A 348 18.79 -21.82 25.50
C VAL A 348 17.29 -22.04 25.57
N ASP A 349 16.68 -21.61 26.65
CA ASP A 349 15.24 -21.65 26.91
C ASP A 349 14.43 -20.63 26.07
N ASP A 350 13.11 -20.62 26.26
CA ASP A 350 12.18 -19.73 25.54
C ASP A 350 12.44 -18.24 25.83
N GLY A 351 12.94 -17.93 27.01
CA GLY A 351 13.24 -16.57 27.48
C GLY A 351 14.63 -16.05 27.10
N GLY A 352 15.42 -16.85 26.37
CA GLY A 352 16.79 -16.51 25.99
C GLY A 352 17.82 -16.72 27.12
N CYS A 353 17.52 -17.56 28.09
CA CYS A 353 18.43 -17.91 29.15
C CYS A 353 19.01 -19.33 28.94
N TYR A 354 20.25 -19.57 29.38
CA TYR A 354 20.78 -20.91 29.39
C TYR A 354 19.98 -21.85 30.32
N ASP A 355 19.79 -23.08 29.89
CA ASP A 355 19.01 -24.08 30.61
C ASP A 355 19.86 -25.30 31.08
N GLU A 356 19.22 -26.30 31.68
CA GLU A 356 19.85 -27.52 32.18
C GLU A 356 20.55 -28.36 31.11
N THR A 357 20.37 -28.07 29.82
CA THR A 357 21.11 -28.73 28.73
C THR A 357 22.60 -28.48 28.84
N LEU A 358 23.02 -27.32 29.41
CA LEU A 358 24.44 -27.11 29.75
C LEU A 358 25.00 -28.25 30.60
N ARG A 359 24.28 -28.67 31.63
CA ARG A 359 24.66 -29.74 32.54
C ARG A 359 24.53 -31.11 31.88
N HIS A 360 23.40 -31.40 31.25
CA HIS A 360 23.11 -32.69 30.65
C HIS A 360 24.05 -33.07 29.51
N LYS A 361 24.52 -32.05 28.76
CA LYS A 361 25.42 -32.26 27.61
C LYS A 361 26.89 -31.92 27.91
N GLY A 362 27.20 -31.48 29.13
CA GLY A 362 28.58 -31.11 29.51
C GLY A 362 29.15 -29.98 28.67
N LEU A 363 28.37 -28.92 28.51
CA LEU A 363 28.75 -27.79 27.64
C LEU A 363 29.59 -26.72 28.34
N LEU A 364 29.73 -26.81 29.65
CA LEU A 364 30.61 -26.01 30.49
C LEU A 364 31.16 -26.87 31.63
N PRO A 365 32.32 -26.51 32.22
CA PRO A 365 32.82 -27.09 33.44
C PRO A 365 31.80 -27.08 34.59
N SER A 366 31.80 -28.12 35.43
CA SER A 366 30.77 -28.33 36.45
C SER A 366 30.69 -27.22 37.50
N ASP A 367 31.79 -26.54 37.80
CA ASP A 367 31.92 -25.42 38.73
C ASP A 367 31.31 -24.11 38.21
N LEU A 368 31.11 -23.99 36.90
CA LEU A 368 30.52 -22.82 36.25
C LEU A 368 29.02 -22.96 35.99
N LEU A 369 28.46 -24.17 36.06
CA LEU A 369 27.07 -24.43 35.63
C LEU A 369 26.04 -23.63 36.42
N ASP A 370 26.17 -23.50 37.70
CA ASP A 370 25.22 -22.78 38.56
C ASP A 370 25.26 -21.25 38.33
N GLU A 371 26.35 -20.73 37.77
CA GLU A 371 26.49 -19.34 37.39
C GLU A 371 25.87 -19.04 36.02
N PHE A 372 25.86 -20.02 35.11
CA PHE A 372 25.37 -19.85 33.76
C PHE A 372 23.91 -20.26 33.58
N ILE A 373 23.45 -21.32 34.26
CA ILE A 373 22.04 -21.76 34.15
C ILE A 373 21.13 -20.68 34.68
N GLY A 374 20.16 -20.23 33.86
CA GLY A 374 19.27 -19.10 34.13
C GLY A 374 19.83 -17.74 33.75
N LEU A 375 21.13 -17.66 33.34
CA LEU A 375 21.71 -16.40 32.86
C LEU A 375 21.27 -16.13 31.42
N HIS A 376 20.80 -14.92 31.16
CA HIS A 376 20.45 -14.49 29.82
C HIS A 376 21.68 -14.40 28.90
N ILE A 377 21.58 -14.98 27.68
CA ILE A 377 22.71 -15.15 26.75
C ILE A 377 23.49 -13.86 26.45
N PHE A 378 22.82 -12.72 26.28
CA PHE A 378 23.52 -11.45 26.02
C PHE A 378 24.33 -10.95 27.22
N LYS A 379 23.95 -11.33 28.45
CA LYS A 379 24.74 -11.06 29.66
C LYS A 379 25.90 -12.04 29.83
N ALA A 380 25.81 -13.21 29.22
CA ALA A 380 26.84 -14.22 29.27
C ALA A 380 28.06 -13.88 28.40
N ASN A 381 27.93 -13.01 27.42
CA ASN A 381 29.02 -12.70 26.49
C ASN A 381 30.32 -12.30 27.23
N GLU A 382 30.25 -11.37 28.18
CA GLU A 382 31.43 -10.90 28.91
C GLU A 382 32.13 -12.03 29.68
N LYS A 383 31.33 -12.85 30.34
CA LYS A 383 31.87 -14.02 31.07
C LYS A 383 32.55 -15.04 30.16
N ILE A 384 31.97 -15.30 28.98
CA ILE A 384 32.55 -16.20 27.98
C ILE A 384 33.87 -15.64 27.47
N LEU A 385 33.98 -14.34 27.23
CA LEU A 385 35.22 -13.72 26.81
C LEU A 385 36.32 -13.89 27.86
N GLU A 386 35.98 -13.76 29.14
CA GLU A 386 36.92 -14.02 30.25
C GLU A 386 37.37 -15.49 30.31
N LEU A 387 36.43 -16.45 30.12
CA LEU A 387 36.72 -17.87 30.14
C LEU A 387 37.60 -18.33 28.98
N LEU A 388 37.56 -17.70 27.84
CA LEU A 388 38.41 -18.02 26.68
C LEU A 388 39.91 -17.77 26.96
N GLY A 389 40.27 -16.87 27.86
CA GLY A 389 41.66 -16.59 28.26
C GLY A 389 42.58 -16.40 27.06
N ASN A 390 43.65 -17.21 26.99
CA ASN A 390 44.62 -17.14 25.92
C ASN A 390 44.13 -17.62 24.54
N HIS A 391 42.98 -18.29 24.46
CA HIS A 391 42.36 -18.71 23.22
C HIS A 391 41.60 -17.51 22.52
N LEU A 392 41.29 -16.46 23.24
CA LEU A 392 40.77 -15.22 22.69
C LEU A 392 41.93 -14.40 22.09
N LEU A 393 42.10 -14.47 20.78
CA LEU A 393 43.21 -13.78 20.10
C LEU A 393 42.96 -12.27 19.95
N GLN A 394 41.71 -11.90 19.70
CA GLN A 394 41.31 -10.50 19.56
C GLN A 394 39.82 -10.32 19.88
N SER A 395 39.47 -9.21 20.49
CA SER A 395 38.09 -8.78 20.74
C SER A 395 37.95 -7.30 20.40
N SER A 396 36.90 -6.96 19.69
CA SER A 396 36.49 -5.57 19.40
C SER A 396 34.98 -5.48 19.40
N LYS A 397 34.46 -4.25 19.39
CA LYS A 397 33.02 -3.99 19.18
C LYS A 397 32.83 -3.33 17.84
N PHE A 398 31.69 -3.62 17.18
CA PHE A 398 31.31 -3.01 15.92
C PHE A 398 29.81 -2.87 15.81
N ILE A 399 29.35 -1.91 14.99
CA ILE A 399 27.92 -1.69 14.73
C ILE A 399 27.61 -2.34 13.39
N HIS A 400 26.54 -3.12 13.37
CA HIS A 400 26.05 -3.78 12.17
C HIS A 400 24.53 -3.87 12.18
N SER A 401 23.94 -4.12 11.00
CA SER A 401 22.50 -4.38 10.84
C SER A 401 22.17 -5.75 11.45
N TYR A 402 21.25 -5.77 12.40
CA TYR A 402 20.86 -6.97 13.16
C TYR A 402 19.34 -7.16 13.14
N PRO A 403 18.80 -8.38 13.13
CA PRO A 403 17.37 -8.64 13.15
C PRO A 403 16.74 -8.36 14.52
N PHE A 404 15.64 -7.60 14.53
CA PHE A 404 14.83 -7.26 15.70
C PHE A 404 13.40 -7.71 15.51
N CYS A 405 12.74 -8.08 16.59
CA CYS A 405 11.31 -8.37 16.57
C CYS A 405 10.52 -7.08 16.34
N TRP A 406 9.70 -7.04 15.31
CA TRP A 406 8.90 -5.88 14.90
C TRP A 406 8.00 -5.29 15.99
N ARG A 407 7.66 -6.09 17.00
CA ARG A 407 6.75 -5.70 18.10
C ARG A 407 7.45 -5.41 19.41
N THR A 408 8.39 -6.25 19.82
CA THR A 408 9.09 -6.06 21.09
C THR A 408 10.27 -5.10 20.97
N HIS A 409 10.72 -4.80 19.74
CA HIS A 409 11.93 -4.04 19.43
C HIS A 409 13.15 -4.55 20.24
N LYS A 410 13.23 -5.89 20.38
CA LYS A 410 14.37 -6.58 20.98
C LYS A 410 15.06 -7.42 19.93
N PRO A 411 16.41 -7.55 20.01
CA PRO A 411 17.14 -8.38 19.08
C PRO A 411 16.64 -9.83 19.14
N VAL A 412 16.43 -10.44 17.98
CA VAL A 412 16.03 -11.85 17.89
C VAL A 412 17.24 -12.77 17.93
N ILE A 413 17.01 -14.06 18.15
CA ILE A 413 18.02 -15.11 18.07
C ILE A 413 17.56 -16.20 17.11
N TYR A 414 18.47 -17.02 16.63
CA TYR A 414 18.12 -18.29 16.03
C TYR A 414 18.03 -19.35 17.12
N ARG A 415 16.94 -20.11 17.14
CA ARG A 415 16.68 -21.17 18.11
C ARG A 415 16.09 -22.39 17.41
N ALA A 416 16.77 -23.53 17.52
CA ALA A 416 16.24 -24.80 17.05
C ALA A 416 15.10 -25.24 17.97
N THR A 417 13.91 -25.36 17.39
CA THR A 417 12.69 -25.77 18.10
C THR A 417 11.75 -26.48 17.14
N LYS A 418 10.88 -27.32 17.65
CA LYS A 418 9.85 -27.99 16.89
C LYS A 418 8.83 -26.98 16.40
N GLN A 419 8.70 -26.83 15.09
CA GLN A 419 7.80 -25.88 14.45
C GLN A 419 7.08 -26.53 13.27
N TRP A 420 5.98 -25.90 12.85
CA TRP A 420 5.20 -26.27 11.69
C TRP A 420 5.59 -25.43 10.48
N PHE A 421 5.82 -26.12 9.36
CA PHE A 421 6.28 -25.49 8.12
C PHE A 421 5.40 -25.83 6.93
N ILE A 422 5.09 -24.83 6.11
CA ILE A 422 4.62 -25.03 4.75
C ILE A 422 5.84 -25.13 3.84
N LEU A 423 5.94 -26.27 3.13
CA LEU A 423 7.09 -26.64 2.32
C LEU A 423 7.11 -25.87 1.01
N MET A 424 8.24 -25.24 0.69
CA MET A 424 8.41 -24.46 -0.54
C MET A 424 8.96 -25.30 -1.70
N ASP A 425 9.85 -26.27 -1.42
CA ASP A 425 10.68 -26.93 -2.43
C ASP A 425 10.40 -28.43 -2.58
N GLU A 426 9.37 -28.94 -1.93
CA GLU A 426 8.92 -30.33 -2.12
C GLU A 426 7.97 -30.43 -3.34
N PRO A 427 8.18 -31.36 -4.30
CA PRO A 427 7.39 -31.45 -5.53
C PRO A 427 6.03 -32.12 -5.29
N LYS A 428 5.17 -31.54 -4.45
CA LYS A 428 3.85 -32.05 -4.04
C LYS A 428 2.69 -31.65 -4.96
N LEU A 429 2.86 -30.61 -5.78
CA LEU A 429 1.81 -30.10 -6.64
C LEU A 429 1.97 -30.61 -8.08
N LYS A 430 1.47 -31.83 -8.33
CA LYS A 430 1.58 -32.50 -9.68
C LYS A 430 3.03 -32.55 -10.21
N GLY A 431 3.98 -32.81 -9.32
CA GLY A 431 5.40 -32.87 -9.66
C GLY A 431 6.13 -31.53 -9.64
N LYS A 432 5.43 -30.42 -9.33
CA LYS A 432 6.01 -29.08 -9.12
C LYS A 432 6.10 -28.74 -7.64
N THR A 433 7.01 -27.85 -7.32
CA THR A 433 7.14 -27.25 -5.98
C THR A 433 6.15 -26.10 -5.82
N LEU A 434 5.84 -25.72 -4.57
CA LEU A 434 5.00 -24.54 -4.29
C LEU A 434 5.66 -23.26 -4.83
N ARG A 435 6.98 -23.15 -4.72
CA ARG A 435 7.78 -22.05 -5.26
C ARG A 435 7.61 -21.90 -6.77
N GLU A 436 7.77 -22.98 -7.53
CA GLU A 436 7.59 -22.96 -8.99
C GLU A 436 6.18 -22.53 -9.37
N CYS A 437 5.16 -23.11 -8.74
CA CYS A 437 3.76 -22.76 -9.00
C CYS A 437 3.48 -21.28 -8.64
N ALA A 438 3.98 -20.76 -7.52
CA ALA A 438 3.81 -19.37 -7.12
C ALA A 438 4.46 -18.40 -8.14
N LYS A 439 5.68 -18.71 -8.61
CA LYS A 439 6.36 -17.92 -9.66
C LYS A 439 5.55 -17.86 -10.95
N GLU A 440 4.94 -18.98 -11.37
CA GLU A 440 4.06 -19.02 -12.55
C GLU A 440 2.83 -18.11 -12.37
N GLN A 441 2.26 -18.06 -11.16
CA GLN A 441 1.10 -17.21 -10.89
C GLN A 441 1.46 -15.71 -10.84
N ILE A 442 2.64 -15.36 -10.34
CA ILE A 442 3.15 -13.98 -10.37
C ILE A 442 3.19 -13.45 -11.81
N LEU A 443 3.68 -14.27 -12.76
CA LEU A 443 3.74 -13.87 -14.17
C LEU A 443 2.37 -13.69 -14.84
N LYS A 444 1.32 -14.31 -14.32
CA LYS A 444 -0.07 -14.19 -14.80
C LYS A 444 -0.83 -13.04 -14.15
N THR A 445 -0.31 -12.46 -13.07
CA THR A 445 -0.93 -11.38 -12.32
C THR A 445 -0.55 -10.02 -12.93
N LYS A 446 -1.52 -9.09 -13.00
CA LYS A 446 -1.25 -7.70 -13.41
C LYS A 446 -0.79 -6.89 -12.19
N PHE A 447 0.22 -6.06 -12.37
CA PHE A 447 0.76 -5.22 -11.30
C PHE A 447 0.70 -3.73 -11.65
N TYR A 448 0.29 -2.92 -10.68
CA TYR A 448 0.27 -1.46 -10.72
C TYR A 448 1.08 -0.92 -9.51
N PRO A 449 2.31 -0.40 -9.69
CA PRO A 449 3.09 -0.36 -10.94
C PRO A 449 3.66 -1.73 -11.33
N GLN A 450 4.05 -1.88 -12.60
CA GLN A 450 4.59 -3.13 -13.17
C GLN A 450 5.87 -3.64 -12.46
N SER A 451 6.63 -2.77 -11.82
CA SER A 451 7.82 -3.12 -11.03
C SER A 451 7.54 -4.11 -9.87
N GLY A 452 6.28 -4.19 -9.41
CA GLY A 452 5.82 -5.14 -8.40
C GLY A 452 6.11 -6.60 -8.74
N VAL A 453 6.09 -6.98 -10.04
CA VAL A 453 6.44 -8.34 -10.51
C VAL A 453 7.83 -8.76 -10.05
N LYS A 454 8.83 -7.90 -10.26
CA LYS A 454 10.22 -8.19 -9.87
C LYS A 454 10.37 -8.26 -8.35
N ARG A 455 9.67 -7.36 -7.64
CA ARG A 455 9.76 -7.27 -6.19
C ARG A 455 9.22 -8.53 -5.50
N ILE A 456 8.00 -8.95 -5.80
CA ILE A 456 7.44 -10.16 -5.22
C ILE A 456 8.15 -11.42 -5.74
N GLY A 457 8.59 -11.42 -7.01
CA GLY A 457 9.32 -12.53 -7.60
C GLY A 457 10.62 -12.85 -6.87
N SER A 458 11.46 -11.84 -6.59
CA SER A 458 12.71 -12.03 -5.83
C SER A 458 12.46 -12.48 -4.39
N MET A 459 11.40 -11.99 -3.76
CA MET A 459 11.02 -12.42 -2.40
C MET A 459 10.58 -13.88 -2.36
N VAL A 460 9.82 -14.36 -3.34
CA VAL A 460 9.40 -15.77 -3.43
C VAL A 460 10.57 -16.68 -3.80
N GLU A 461 11.51 -16.20 -4.64
CA GLU A 461 12.70 -16.97 -5.03
C GLU A 461 13.56 -17.38 -3.83
N ASN A 462 13.79 -16.46 -2.90
CA ASN A 462 14.69 -16.65 -1.78
C ASN A 462 13.97 -17.01 -0.47
N ARG A 463 12.64 -17.23 -0.52
CA ARG A 463 11.88 -17.54 0.70
C ARG A 463 12.18 -18.93 1.21
N PRO A 464 12.56 -19.12 2.49
CA PRO A 464 12.65 -20.45 3.11
C PRO A 464 11.25 -21.07 3.30
N ASP A 465 11.19 -22.34 3.75
CA ASP A 465 9.95 -22.94 4.21
C ASP A 465 9.25 -22.04 5.22
N TRP A 466 7.94 -21.85 5.06
CA TRP A 466 7.20 -20.90 5.88
C TRP A 466 6.86 -21.48 7.26
N CYS A 467 7.50 -21.00 8.31
CA CYS A 467 7.18 -21.32 9.69
C CYS A 467 5.84 -20.68 10.10
N ILE A 468 4.80 -21.50 10.28
CA ILE A 468 3.43 -21.04 10.56
C ILE A 468 2.99 -21.19 12.02
N SER A 469 3.80 -21.77 12.89
CA SER A 469 3.44 -21.98 14.29
C SER A 469 3.93 -20.86 15.20
N ARG A 470 3.10 -20.51 16.19
CA ARG A 470 3.41 -19.53 17.25
C ARG A 470 3.07 -20.11 18.61
N GLN A 471 3.91 -19.82 19.62
CA GLN A 471 3.77 -20.29 21.00
C GLN A 471 3.06 -19.22 21.85
N ARG A 472 1.87 -18.81 21.39
CA ARG A 472 1.05 -17.75 22.00
C ARG A 472 -0.36 -18.27 22.27
N ASP A 473 -1.17 -17.49 23.00
CA ASP A 473 -2.51 -17.91 23.42
C ASP A 473 -3.64 -17.36 22.52
N TRP A 474 -3.41 -16.25 21.78
CA TRP A 474 -4.44 -15.58 20.97
C TRP A 474 -4.24 -15.75 19.46
N GLY A 475 -4.93 -16.72 18.88
CA GLY A 475 -4.94 -17.05 17.46
C GLY A 475 -5.73 -18.32 17.17
N THR A 476 -5.83 -18.70 15.90
CA THR A 476 -6.42 -19.95 15.45
C THR A 476 -5.45 -21.11 15.76
N PRO A 477 -5.87 -22.17 16.48
CA PRO A 477 -4.96 -23.27 16.83
C PRO A 477 -4.60 -24.13 15.62
N ILE A 478 -3.40 -24.73 15.64
CA ILE A 478 -3.04 -25.85 14.80
C ILE A 478 -3.66 -27.09 15.43
N ALA A 479 -4.98 -27.26 15.23
CA ALA A 479 -5.79 -28.20 15.99
C ALA A 479 -5.65 -29.64 15.51
N PHE A 480 -4.45 -30.18 15.63
CA PHE A 480 -4.14 -31.57 15.31
C PHE A 480 -3.93 -32.41 16.59
N PHE A 481 -4.13 -33.70 16.43
CA PHE A 481 -3.85 -34.69 17.50
C PHE A 481 -2.54 -35.39 17.21
N ARG A 482 -1.88 -35.82 18.29
CA ARG A 482 -0.75 -36.73 18.27
C ARG A 482 -1.11 -38.03 18.95
N ASP A 483 -0.57 -39.12 18.46
CA ASP A 483 -0.53 -40.36 19.23
C ASP A 483 0.48 -40.25 20.38
N LYS A 484 0.06 -40.53 21.61
CA LYS A 484 0.89 -40.38 22.80
C LYS A 484 2.08 -41.33 22.80
N SER A 485 1.96 -42.51 22.15
CA SER A 485 2.98 -43.56 22.14
C SER A 485 4.06 -43.31 21.08
N THR A 486 3.64 -42.94 19.85
CA THR A 486 4.56 -42.71 18.72
C THR A 486 5.02 -41.27 18.63
N LYS A 487 4.30 -40.34 19.25
CA LYS A 487 4.46 -38.89 19.12
C LYS A 487 4.22 -38.35 17.69
N GLU A 488 3.71 -39.21 16.81
CA GLU A 488 3.38 -38.80 15.43
C GLU A 488 2.07 -38.01 15.36
N VAL A 489 2.02 -37.06 14.45
CA VAL A 489 0.82 -36.26 14.18
C VAL A 489 -0.14 -37.08 13.32
N ILE A 490 -1.43 -36.99 13.64
CA ILE A 490 -2.49 -37.69 12.93
C ILE A 490 -3.07 -36.74 11.87
N PHE A 491 -2.82 -37.05 10.60
CA PHE A 491 -3.43 -36.39 9.46
C PHE A 491 -4.62 -37.22 8.97
N ASP A 492 -5.83 -36.92 9.49
CA ASP A 492 -7.05 -37.63 9.18
C ASP A 492 -8.19 -36.67 8.79
N ALA A 493 -8.75 -36.84 7.59
CA ALA A 493 -9.74 -35.94 7.05
C ALA A 493 -11.03 -35.91 7.86
N GLU A 494 -11.45 -37.05 8.46
CA GLU A 494 -12.66 -37.12 9.28
C GLU A 494 -12.49 -36.30 10.57
N LEU A 495 -11.31 -36.40 11.21
CA LEU A 495 -10.98 -35.57 12.38
C LEU A 495 -10.93 -34.09 12.03
N PHE A 496 -10.33 -33.73 10.90
CA PHE A 496 -10.25 -32.35 10.41
C PHE A 496 -11.63 -31.74 10.25
N ASP A 497 -12.53 -32.42 9.53
CA ASP A 497 -13.88 -31.93 9.27
C ASP A 497 -14.70 -31.85 10.58
N PHE A 498 -14.52 -32.81 11.50
CA PHE A 498 -15.22 -32.81 12.79
C PHE A 498 -14.80 -31.61 13.65
N VAL A 499 -13.50 -31.36 13.80
CA VAL A 499 -12.97 -30.21 14.57
C VAL A 499 -13.38 -28.89 13.91
N ALA A 500 -13.32 -28.77 12.57
CA ALA A 500 -13.76 -27.59 11.87
C ALA A 500 -15.24 -27.26 12.12
N ASN A 501 -16.10 -28.29 12.15
CA ASN A 501 -17.53 -28.10 12.46
C ASN A 501 -17.79 -27.69 13.93
N ILE A 502 -16.91 -28.11 14.86
CA ILE A 502 -16.94 -27.61 16.24
C ILE A 502 -16.54 -26.14 16.27
N PHE A 503 -15.50 -25.74 15.58
CA PHE A 503 -15.06 -24.33 15.52
C PHE A 503 -16.13 -23.44 14.91
N GLU A 504 -16.85 -23.90 13.90
CA GLU A 504 -17.94 -23.15 13.28
C GLU A 504 -19.09 -22.85 14.27
N LYS A 505 -19.32 -23.73 15.23
CA LYS A 505 -20.40 -23.58 16.23
C LYS A 505 -19.95 -22.91 17.53
N HIS A 506 -18.72 -23.19 17.98
CA HIS A 506 -18.24 -22.85 19.32
C HIS A 506 -17.01 -21.94 19.30
N GLY A 507 -16.46 -21.62 18.10
CA GLY A 507 -15.22 -20.93 17.95
C GLY A 507 -14.00 -21.80 18.21
N ALA A 508 -12.83 -21.31 17.84
CA ALA A 508 -11.57 -21.98 18.06
C ALA A 508 -11.20 -22.14 19.55
N ASP A 509 -11.85 -21.36 20.43
CA ASP A 509 -11.70 -21.48 21.88
C ASP A 509 -12.05 -22.88 22.40
N ALA A 510 -12.95 -23.61 21.70
CA ALA A 510 -13.31 -24.99 21.98
C ALA A 510 -12.09 -25.94 22.05
N TRP A 511 -10.99 -25.62 21.34
CA TRP A 511 -9.78 -26.43 21.39
C TRP A 511 -9.14 -26.49 22.79
N TRP A 512 -9.26 -25.42 23.55
CA TRP A 512 -8.78 -25.34 24.94
C TRP A 512 -9.81 -25.77 25.97
N GLU A 513 -11.12 -25.62 25.66
CA GLU A 513 -12.21 -25.84 26.59
C GLU A 513 -12.72 -27.27 26.62
N PHE A 514 -12.80 -27.93 25.46
CA PHE A 514 -13.40 -29.27 25.34
C PHE A 514 -12.37 -30.35 25.63
N GLU A 515 -12.84 -31.48 26.19
CA GLU A 515 -12.04 -32.70 26.33
C GLU A 515 -11.82 -33.35 24.95
N ILE A 516 -10.76 -34.16 24.80
CA ILE A 516 -10.45 -34.81 23.53
C ILE A 516 -11.60 -35.69 23.03
N LYS A 517 -12.32 -36.36 23.94
CA LYS A 517 -13.50 -37.18 23.61
C LYS A 517 -14.63 -36.39 22.92
N ASP A 518 -14.74 -35.10 23.22
CA ASP A 518 -15.75 -34.20 22.64
C ASP A 518 -15.28 -33.54 21.32
N LEU A 519 -13.99 -33.71 20.99
CA LEU A 519 -13.32 -33.19 19.77
C LEU A 519 -13.09 -34.26 18.70
N ILE A 520 -13.56 -35.48 18.93
CA ILE A 520 -13.47 -36.58 17.95
C ILE A 520 -14.87 -37.19 17.74
N PRO A 521 -15.18 -37.77 16.57
CA PRO A 521 -16.45 -38.47 16.34
C PRO A 521 -16.66 -39.63 17.35
N GLN A 522 -17.90 -39.86 17.78
CA GLN A 522 -18.24 -40.92 18.72
C GLN A 522 -17.80 -42.32 18.23
N ASN A 523 -17.84 -42.55 16.92
CA ASN A 523 -17.43 -43.82 16.29
C ASN A 523 -16.02 -43.69 15.68
N SER A 524 -15.18 -42.83 16.21
CA SER A 524 -13.79 -42.68 15.73
C SER A 524 -13.00 -43.96 15.90
N LYS A 525 -12.13 -44.26 14.94
CA LYS A 525 -11.14 -45.32 15.06
C LYS A 525 -10.03 -45.03 16.10
N TYR A 526 -9.98 -43.79 16.58
CA TYR A 526 -8.99 -43.32 17.57
C TYR A 526 -9.61 -43.33 18.98
N ASN A 527 -8.80 -43.79 19.97
CA ASN A 527 -9.18 -43.68 21.38
C ASN A 527 -8.67 -42.37 21.96
N ALA A 528 -9.58 -41.57 22.55
CA ALA A 528 -9.27 -40.27 23.16
C ALA A 528 -8.14 -40.32 24.18
N ASP A 529 -8.02 -41.43 24.95
CA ASP A 529 -6.98 -41.61 25.97
C ASP A 529 -5.58 -41.74 25.39
N ASN A 530 -5.48 -42.15 24.12
CA ASN A 530 -4.20 -42.29 23.42
C ASN A 530 -3.79 -41.04 22.64
N LEU A 531 -4.60 -39.99 22.67
CA LEU A 531 -4.37 -38.76 21.93
C LEU A 531 -3.88 -37.65 22.86
N GLU A 532 -3.03 -36.78 22.31
CA GLU A 532 -2.69 -35.49 22.89
C GLU A 532 -2.93 -34.36 21.88
N LYS A 533 -3.31 -33.14 22.37
CA LYS A 533 -3.56 -31.95 21.52
C LYS A 533 -2.26 -31.23 21.22
N VAL A 534 -2.15 -30.68 20.01
CA VAL A 534 -1.16 -29.66 19.69
C VAL A 534 -1.74 -28.30 20.12
N TYR A 535 -0.93 -27.45 20.77
CA TYR A 535 -1.38 -26.17 21.33
C TYR A 535 -0.75 -24.94 20.66
N ASP A 536 0.10 -25.14 19.66
CA ASP A 536 0.59 -24.04 18.86
C ASP A 536 -0.58 -23.38 18.11
N ILE A 537 -0.49 -22.06 17.92
CA ILE A 537 -1.43 -21.31 17.10
C ILE A 537 -0.80 -20.95 15.76
N LEU A 538 -1.62 -20.60 14.80
CA LEU A 538 -1.18 -20.14 13.48
C LEU A 538 -0.56 -18.74 13.55
N ASP A 539 0.39 -18.52 12.67
CA ASP A 539 0.89 -17.20 12.29
C ASP A 539 -0.26 -16.35 11.74
N VAL A 540 -0.40 -15.12 12.21
CA VAL A 540 -1.44 -14.19 11.74
C VAL A 540 -1.37 -13.94 10.23
N TRP A 541 -0.18 -14.05 9.61
CA TRP A 541 -0.06 -14.00 8.15
C TRP A 541 -0.71 -15.18 7.44
N PHE A 542 -0.91 -16.30 8.13
CA PHE A 542 -1.71 -17.41 7.61
C PHE A 542 -3.20 -17.08 7.69
N ASP A 543 -3.66 -16.47 8.79
CA ASP A 543 -5.04 -16.01 8.94
C ASP A 543 -5.40 -15.02 7.83
N SER A 544 -4.61 -13.96 7.66
CA SER A 544 -4.80 -12.96 6.60
C SER A 544 -4.62 -13.55 5.19
N GLY A 545 -3.66 -14.45 5.00
CA GLY A 545 -3.43 -15.17 3.74
C GLY A 545 -4.57 -16.10 3.33
N SER A 546 -5.43 -16.50 4.28
CA SER A 546 -6.60 -17.36 4.08
C SER A 546 -7.90 -16.58 3.84
N THR A 547 -7.91 -15.25 4.00
CA THR A 547 -9.13 -14.41 3.95
C THR A 547 -9.89 -14.53 2.64
N TRP A 548 -9.18 -14.65 1.52
CA TRP A 548 -9.80 -14.87 0.21
C TRP A 548 -10.67 -16.14 0.19
N ASN A 549 -10.24 -17.23 0.80
CA ASN A 549 -10.99 -18.48 0.87
C ASN A 549 -12.23 -18.35 1.76
N ALA A 550 -12.08 -17.69 2.91
CA ALA A 550 -13.17 -17.45 3.84
C ALA A 550 -14.20 -16.41 3.34
N VAL A 551 -13.80 -15.46 2.47
CA VAL A 551 -14.70 -14.41 1.95
C VAL A 551 -15.22 -14.75 0.58
N LEU A 552 -14.34 -15.04 -0.41
CA LEU A 552 -14.75 -15.22 -1.81
C LEU A 552 -15.41 -16.58 -2.07
N ASN A 553 -15.02 -17.63 -1.33
CA ASN A 553 -15.49 -19.00 -1.56
C ASN A 553 -16.54 -19.49 -0.56
N SER A 554 -16.78 -18.78 0.54
CA SER A 554 -17.65 -19.28 1.63
C SER A 554 -19.15 -19.22 1.31
N GLY A 555 -19.58 -18.35 0.39
CA GLY A 555 -20.99 -18.05 0.16
C GLY A 555 -21.68 -17.25 1.30
N ILE A 556 -20.96 -16.93 2.37
CA ILE A 556 -21.43 -16.09 3.49
C ILE A 556 -21.49 -14.63 3.07
N TYR A 557 -20.46 -14.19 2.36
CA TYR A 557 -20.30 -12.83 1.86
C TYR A 557 -20.72 -12.78 0.38
N ASP A 558 -21.27 -11.66 -0.05
CA ASP A 558 -21.67 -11.46 -1.46
C ASP A 558 -20.43 -11.14 -2.31
N ALA A 559 -19.53 -12.09 -2.41
CA ALA A 559 -18.29 -11.97 -3.14
C ALA A 559 -18.31 -12.61 -4.54
N GLY A 560 -19.15 -13.62 -4.74
CA GLY A 560 -19.55 -14.19 -6.04
C GLY A 560 -18.50 -14.78 -6.95
N GLU A 561 -17.20 -14.68 -6.63
CA GLU A 561 -16.10 -15.09 -7.50
C GLU A 561 -14.97 -15.75 -6.70
N LYS A 562 -14.29 -16.74 -7.33
CA LYS A 562 -13.19 -17.47 -6.68
C LYS A 562 -11.91 -16.65 -6.55
N ARG A 563 -11.80 -15.57 -7.31
CA ARG A 563 -10.65 -14.66 -7.35
C ARG A 563 -11.11 -13.22 -7.25
N ALA A 564 -10.37 -12.41 -6.52
CA ALA A 564 -10.59 -10.97 -6.53
C ALA A 564 -10.08 -10.35 -7.83
N SER A 565 -10.78 -9.35 -8.34
CA SER A 565 -10.30 -8.54 -9.47
C SER A 565 -9.04 -7.77 -9.09
N MET A 566 -8.97 -7.30 -7.84
CA MET A 566 -7.82 -6.54 -7.34
C MET A 566 -7.56 -6.74 -5.84
N TYR A 567 -6.26 -6.84 -5.50
CA TYR A 567 -5.73 -6.57 -4.17
C TYR A 567 -5.03 -5.21 -4.17
N LEU A 568 -5.26 -4.39 -3.15
CA LEU A 568 -4.66 -3.07 -3.03
C LEU A 568 -4.15 -2.85 -1.61
N GLU A 569 -2.83 -2.66 -1.44
CA GLU A 569 -2.19 -2.34 -0.16
C GLU A 569 -0.90 -1.52 -0.36
N GLY A 570 -0.23 -1.22 0.76
CA GLY A 570 1.10 -0.63 0.75
C GLY A 570 2.16 -1.54 0.10
N SER A 571 3.24 -0.94 -0.34
CA SER A 571 4.33 -1.65 -1.05
C SER A 571 5.09 -2.65 -0.16
N ASP A 572 4.98 -2.56 1.18
CA ASP A 572 5.50 -3.54 2.15
C ASP A 572 4.78 -4.89 2.04
N GLN A 573 3.53 -4.92 1.58
CA GLN A 573 2.71 -6.12 1.51
C GLN A 573 3.14 -7.12 0.43
N HIS A 574 4.14 -6.81 -0.38
CA HIS A 574 4.82 -7.82 -1.21
C HIS A 574 5.50 -8.91 -0.37
N ARG A 575 5.98 -8.57 0.85
CA ARG A 575 6.52 -9.53 1.82
C ARG A 575 5.45 -10.07 2.79
N GLY A 576 4.32 -9.39 2.92
CA GLY A 576 3.21 -9.72 3.81
C GLY A 576 2.05 -10.40 3.09
N TRP A 577 0.89 -9.72 3.08
CA TRP A 577 -0.40 -10.25 2.67
C TRP A 577 -0.48 -10.73 1.21
N PHE A 578 0.16 -10.02 0.26
CA PHE A 578 0.16 -10.47 -1.14
C PHE A 578 0.86 -11.82 -1.28
N GLN A 579 1.98 -12.00 -0.57
CA GLN A 579 2.75 -13.23 -0.63
C GLN A 579 2.07 -14.37 0.14
N SER A 580 1.54 -14.14 1.34
CA SER A 580 0.84 -15.17 2.11
C SER A 580 -0.41 -15.65 1.39
N SER A 581 -1.22 -14.72 0.82
CA SER A 581 -2.38 -15.07 -0.01
C SER A 581 -2.00 -15.85 -1.26
N LEU A 582 -0.90 -15.47 -1.94
CA LEU A 582 -0.37 -16.18 -3.11
C LEU A 582 -0.02 -17.63 -2.75
N LEU A 583 0.74 -17.82 -1.68
CA LEU A 583 1.21 -19.16 -1.28
C LEU A 583 0.05 -20.05 -0.86
N VAL A 584 -0.88 -19.55 -0.05
CA VAL A 584 -2.07 -20.31 0.37
C VAL A 584 -2.95 -20.62 -0.84
N GLY A 585 -3.23 -19.64 -1.71
CA GLY A 585 -4.06 -19.83 -2.91
C GLY A 585 -3.44 -20.83 -3.89
N THR A 586 -2.15 -20.72 -4.11
CA THR A 586 -1.41 -21.64 -4.99
C THR A 586 -1.33 -23.06 -4.41
N ALA A 587 -1.12 -23.18 -3.09
CA ALA A 587 -1.08 -24.47 -2.42
C ALA A 587 -2.41 -25.22 -2.53
N ILE A 588 -3.55 -24.54 -2.42
CA ILE A 588 -4.88 -25.14 -2.41
C ILE A 588 -5.45 -25.31 -3.84
N ASN A 589 -5.41 -24.25 -4.64
CA ASN A 589 -6.13 -24.15 -5.91
C ASN A 589 -5.24 -24.05 -7.14
N GLU A 590 -3.93 -24.03 -6.98
CA GLU A 590 -2.94 -23.86 -8.07
C GLU A 590 -3.09 -22.53 -8.83
N PHE A 591 -3.70 -21.50 -8.22
CA PHE A 591 -3.81 -20.15 -8.77
C PHE A 591 -3.70 -19.06 -7.71
N ALA A 592 -3.27 -17.84 -8.10
CA ALA A 592 -3.29 -16.67 -7.23
C ALA A 592 -4.75 -16.25 -6.95
N PRO A 593 -5.10 -15.86 -5.70
CA PRO A 593 -6.47 -15.48 -5.34
C PRO A 593 -6.89 -14.09 -5.86
N TYR A 594 -6.04 -13.46 -6.65
CA TYR A 594 -6.24 -12.14 -7.25
C TYR A 594 -5.82 -12.12 -8.72
N GLU A 595 -6.44 -11.27 -9.52
CA GLU A 595 -6.09 -11.03 -10.92
C GLU A 595 -5.09 -9.90 -11.07
N SER A 596 -5.16 -8.92 -10.18
CA SER A 596 -4.25 -7.77 -10.17
C SER A 596 -3.86 -7.34 -8.76
N ILE A 597 -2.69 -6.71 -8.67
CA ILE A 597 -2.18 -6.04 -7.46
C ILE A 597 -1.90 -4.59 -7.77
N LEU A 598 -2.45 -3.69 -6.96
CA LEU A 598 -2.09 -2.28 -6.96
C LEU A 598 -1.39 -1.94 -5.64
N THR A 599 -0.27 -1.22 -5.72
CA THR A 599 0.49 -0.83 -4.53
C THR A 599 0.63 0.69 -4.42
N HIS A 600 0.56 1.18 -3.20
CA HIS A 600 0.87 2.56 -2.86
C HIS A 600 2.13 2.64 -1.97
N GLY A 601 2.77 3.81 -1.97
CA GLY A 601 3.88 4.13 -1.07
C GLY A 601 3.42 4.43 0.35
N PHE A 602 4.36 4.82 1.21
CA PHE A 602 4.09 5.25 2.57
C PHE A 602 3.76 6.73 2.65
N THR A 603 3.17 7.13 3.76
CA THR A 603 2.93 8.54 4.06
C THR A 603 4.05 9.08 4.95
N THR A 604 4.64 10.21 4.54
CA THR A 604 5.76 10.85 5.21
C THR A 604 5.44 12.30 5.54
N ASP A 605 6.20 12.91 6.44
CA ASP A 605 6.13 14.35 6.68
C ASP A 605 6.71 15.14 5.48
N GLU A 606 6.68 16.47 5.56
CA GLU A 606 7.18 17.37 4.51
C GLU A 606 8.66 17.14 4.16
N LYS A 607 9.45 16.66 5.14
CA LYS A 607 10.88 16.34 4.99
C LYS A 607 11.14 14.93 4.45
N GLY A 608 10.10 14.14 4.21
CA GLY A 608 10.20 12.74 3.79
C GLY A 608 10.53 11.77 4.92
N GLN A 609 10.31 12.16 6.18
CA GLN A 609 10.55 11.29 7.34
C GLN A 609 9.28 10.52 7.71
N LYS A 610 9.45 9.27 8.16
CA LYS A 610 8.36 8.48 8.73
C LYS A 610 7.73 9.22 9.91
N MET A 611 6.39 9.33 9.89
CA MET A 611 5.64 9.95 10.98
C MET A 611 5.60 9.06 12.21
N SER A 612 5.83 9.62 13.37
CA SER A 612 5.71 8.93 14.67
C SER A 612 5.31 9.90 15.79
N LYS A 613 4.60 9.38 16.79
CA LYS A 613 4.18 10.18 17.96
C LYS A 613 5.38 10.73 18.73
N SER A 614 6.48 9.97 18.79
CA SER A 614 7.72 10.38 19.48
C SER A 614 8.42 11.56 18.80
N LYS A 615 8.27 11.71 17.47
CA LYS A 615 8.82 12.85 16.71
C LYS A 615 7.88 14.05 16.65
N GLY A 616 6.62 13.90 17.08
CA GLY A 616 5.62 14.98 17.06
C GLY A 616 5.22 15.44 15.65
N ASN A 617 5.48 14.65 14.59
CA ASN A 617 5.22 14.98 13.20
C ASN A 617 4.00 14.25 12.61
N VAL A 618 3.13 13.70 13.46
CA VAL A 618 1.95 12.95 13.03
C VAL A 618 0.82 13.88 12.62
N ILE A 619 0.29 13.70 11.42
CA ILE A 619 -0.97 14.31 10.96
C ILE A 619 -2.04 13.22 10.99
N ALA A 620 -3.04 13.39 11.86
CA ALA A 620 -4.15 12.46 11.98
C ALA A 620 -5.22 12.72 10.91
N PRO A 621 -5.89 11.67 10.35
CA PRO A 621 -6.99 11.85 9.40
C PRO A 621 -8.12 12.73 9.95
N GLU A 622 -8.47 12.57 11.21
CA GLU A 622 -9.48 13.37 11.91
C GLU A 622 -9.13 14.87 11.93
N TYR A 623 -7.85 15.21 12.13
CA TYR A 623 -7.40 16.60 12.08
C TYR A 623 -7.63 17.21 10.70
N VAL A 624 -7.28 16.47 9.64
CA VAL A 624 -7.49 16.94 8.25
C VAL A 624 -8.97 17.09 7.95
N ALA A 625 -9.80 16.11 8.32
CA ALA A 625 -11.24 16.16 8.12
C ALA A 625 -11.89 17.38 8.83
N LYS A 626 -11.52 17.65 10.08
CA LYS A 626 -12.05 18.77 10.87
C LYS A 626 -11.54 20.14 10.44
N THR A 627 -10.33 20.22 9.89
CA THR A 627 -9.69 21.51 9.54
C THR A 627 -9.96 21.88 8.08
N TYR A 628 -9.84 20.93 7.17
CA TYR A 628 -9.89 21.16 5.73
C TYR A 628 -11.12 20.53 5.05
N GLY A 629 -11.65 19.46 5.63
CA GLY A 629 -12.66 18.61 5.03
C GLY A 629 -12.09 17.33 4.42
N VAL A 630 -12.95 16.31 4.30
CA VAL A 630 -12.56 14.98 3.80
C VAL A 630 -12.25 15.03 2.29
N GLU A 631 -12.96 15.84 1.51
CA GLU A 631 -12.68 15.94 0.07
C GLU A 631 -11.32 16.57 -0.23
N ILE A 632 -10.79 17.41 0.67
CA ILE A 632 -9.40 17.89 0.53
C ILE A 632 -8.41 16.73 0.77
N LEU A 633 -8.65 15.89 1.74
CA LEU A 633 -7.85 14.67 1.97
C LEU A 633 -7.90 13.73 0.77
N ARG A 634 -9.10 13.50 0.20
CA ARG A 634 -9.28 12.70 -1.02
C ARG A 634 -8.54 13.29 -2.20
N LEU A 635 -8.69 14.58 -2.44
CA LEU A 635 -8.05 15.27 -3.56
C LEU A 635 -6.52 15.29 -3.42
N TRP A 636 -5.97 15.40 -2.18
CA TRP A 636 -4.54 15.26 -1.93
C TRP A 636 -4.02 13.90 -2.42
N ILE A 637 -4.72 12.80 -2.10
CA ILE A 637 -4.35 11.45 -2.54
C ILE A 637 -4.39 11.37 -4.08
N LEU A 638 -5.46 11.87 -4.69
CA LEU A 638 -5.71 11.74 -6.13
C LEU A 638 -4.85 12.68 -7.00
N LEU A 639 -4.33 13.77 -6.44
CA LEU A 639 -3.37 14.66 -7.10
C LEU A 639 -1.92 14.19 -6.95
N SER A 640 -1.66 13.25 -6.03
CA SER A 640 -0.32 12.73 -5.78
C SER A 640 -0.02 11.48 -6.61
N ASP A 641 1.26 11.26 -6.93
CA ASP A 641 1.71 9.95 -7.41
C ASP A 641 1.79 8.98 -6.23
N TYR A 642 0.69 8.29 -5.97
CA TYR A 642 0.57 7.36 -4.85
C TYR A 642 1.41 6.08 -5.01
N SER A 643 1.99 5.82 -6.18
CA SER A 643 2.91 4.68 -6.39
C SER A 643 4.24 4.84 -5.65
N THR A 644 4.55 6.05 -5.20
CA THR A 644 5.71 6.44 -4.40
C THR A 644 5.29 6.95 -3.03
N ASP A 645 6.25 7.27 -2.16
CA ASP A 645 5.95 7.82 -0.83
C ASP A 645 5.32 9.20 -0.93
N LEU A 646 4.21 9.41 -0.23
CA LEU A 646 3.42 10.64 -0.25
C LEU A 646 3.79 11.55 0.92
N LYS A 647 4.13 12.79 0.60
CA LYS A 647 4.34 13.82 1.61
C LYS A 647 3.03 14.51 1.98
N ILE A 648 2.85 14.76 3.28
CA ILE A 648 1.70 15.54 3.78
C ILE A 648 2.17 16.62 4.74
N SER A 649 1.60 17.82 4.59
CA SER A 649 1.77 18.95 5.50
C SER A 649 0.60 19.93 5.37
N ASP A 650 0.43 20.85 6.30
CA ASP A 650 -0.58 21.90 6.19
C ASP A 650 -0.40 22.77 4.95
N ASN A 651 0.85 23.01 4.51
CA ASN A 651 1.14 23.76 3.30
C ASN A 651 0.63 23.03 2.05
N ILE A 652 0.89 21.71 1.96
CA ILE A 652 0.41 20.88 0.86
C ILE A 652 -1.12 20.86 0.85
N LEU A 653 -1.77 20.66 2.00
CA LEU A 653 -3.23 20.64 2.11
C LEU A 653 -3.87 21.97 1.73
N LYS A 654 -3.25 23.11 2.05
CA LYS A 654 -3.69 24.44 1.57
C LYS A 654 -3.62 24.56 0.06
N GLN A 655 -2.52 24.08 -0.57
CA GLN A 655 -2.38 24.08 -2.03
C GLN A 655 -3.45 23.21 -2.70
N VAL A 656 -3.74 22.04 -2.14
CA VAL A 656 -4.84 21.17 -2.60
C VAL A 656 -6.18 21.89 -2.45
N GLY A 657 -6.39 22.61 -1.36
CA GLY A 657 -7.57 23.44 -1.14
C GLY A 657 -7.77 24.52 -2.21
N GLU A 658 -6.67 25.09 -2.76
CA GLU A 658 -6.75 26.03 -3.88
C GLU A 658 -7.24 25.34 -5.18
N GLN A 659 -6.73 24.11 -5.46
CA GLN A 659 -7.20 23.35 -6.62
C GLN A 659 -8.68 22.96 -6.48
N TYR A 660 -9.08 22.53 -5.30
CA TYR A 660 -10.50 22.26 -4.99
C TYR A 660 -11.38 23.50 -5.22
N ARG A 661 -10.94 24.69 -4.78
CA ARG A 661 -11.68 25.94 -5.00
C ARG A 661 -11.83 26.27 -6.48
N LYS A 662 -10.83 26.01 -7.32
CA LYS A 662 -10.94 26.19 -8.77
C LYS A 662 -12.03 25.30 -9.36
N ILE A 663 -12.01 23.99 -9.03
CA ILE A 663 -13.05 23.05 -9.48
C ILE A 663 -14.43 23.54 -9.05
N ARG A 664 -14.61 23.87 -7.78
CA ARG A 664 -15.89 24.32 -7.22
C ARG A 664 -16.39 25.61 -7.85
N ASN A 665 -15.51 26.60 -8.05
CA ASN A 665 -15.88 27.88 -8.69
C ASN A 665 -16.29 27.68 -10.14
N THR A 666 -15.65 26.79 -10.88
CA THR A 666 -16.03 26.43 -12.24
C THR A 666 -17.43 25.82 -12.28
N ILE A 667 -17.68 24.80 -11.43
CA ILE A 667 -19.01 24.18 -11.30
C ILE A 667 -20.05 25.26 -10.97
N ARG A 668 -19.77 26.13 -9.99
CA ARG A 668 -20.67 27.19 -9.58
C ARG A 668 -20.98 28.17 -10.75
N PHE A 669 -19.99 28.55 -11.56
CA PHE A 669 -20.20 29.43 -12.71
C PHE A 669 -21.09 28.76 -13.74
N LEU A 670 -20.86 27.50 -14.05
CA LEU A 670 -21.66 26.74 -15.01
C LEU A 670 -23.13 26.62 -14.54
N LEU A 671 -23.37 26.24 -13.27
CA LEU A 671 -24.70 26.15 -12.70
C LEU A 671 -25.43 27.48 -12.67
N ALA A 672 -24.73 28.58 -12.36
CA ALA A 672 -25.31 29.90 -12.22
C ALA A 672 -25.78 30.50 -13.58
N ASN A 673 -25.05 30.22 -14.65
CA ASN A 673 -25.35 30.75 -15.98
C ASN A 673 -26.30 29.88 -16.79
N THR A 674 -26.61 28.68 -16.31
CA THR A 674 -27.56 27.76 -16.96
C THR A 674 -28.88 27.63 -16.19
N ASN A 675 -29.05 28.39 -15.11
CA ASN A 675 -30.22 28.28 -14.23
C ASN A 675 -31.56 28.51 -14.92
N ASP A 676 -31.61 29.43 -15.88
CA ASP A 676 -32.81 29.80 -16.64
C ASP A 676 -32.94 29.14 -18.02
N LEU A 677 -32.10 28.10 -18.29
CA LEU A 677 -32.15 27.31 -19.52
C LEU A 677 -33.36 26.38 -19.50
N GLU A 678 -34.18 26.41 -20.55
CA GLU A 678 -35.46 25.71 -20.65
C GLU A 678 -35.36 24.36 -21.39
N ASN A 679 -34.43 24.23 -22.35
CA ASN A 679 -34.17 22.98 -23.08
C ASN A 679 -32.76 22.97 -23.69
N LEU A 680 -32.28 21.79 -24.15
CA LEU A 680 -30.95 21.62 -24.76
C LEU A 680 -30.97 21.73 -26.30
N GLU A 681 -32.05 22.13 -26.91
CA GLU A 681 -32.16 22.23 -28.36
C GLU A 681 -31.43 23.49 -28.86
N VAL A 682 -30.52 23.30 -29.82
CA VAL A 682 -29.77 24.36 -30.53
C VAL A 682 -29.83 24.05 -32.00
N GLU A 683 -30.24 25.05 -32.82
CA GLU A 683 -30.23 24.89 -34.29
C GLU A 683 -28.79 24.65 -34.78
N GLU A 684 -27.85 25.45 -34.31
CA GLU A 684 -26.43 25.35 -34.57
C GLU A 684 -25.63 25.97 -33.40
N PHE A 685 -24.56 25.34 -33.00
CA PHE A 685 -23.62 25.92 -32.04
C PHE A 685 -22.84 27.06 -32.69
N SER A 686 -22.58 28.13 -31.93
CA SER A 686 -21.64 29.17 -32.35
C SER A 686 -20.22 28.57 -32.44
N PHE A 687 -19.35 29.23 -33.19
CA PHE A 687 -17.97 28.79 -33.39
C PHE A 687 -17.24 28.57 -32.05
N ILE A 688 -17.38 29.52 -31.12
CA ILE A 688 -16.75 29.46 -29.79
C ILE A 688 -17.26 28.25 -28.99
N ASP A 689 -18.56 27.93 -29.11
CA ASP A 689 -19.17 26.79 -28.42
C ASP A 689 -18.72 25.47 -29.06
N LYS A 690 -18.59 25.40 -30.38
CA LYS A 690 -17.99 24.26 -31.09
C LYS A 690 -16.55 24.01 -30.64
N TRP A 691 -15.76 25.10 -30.52
CA TRP A 691 -14.37 25.01 -30.04
C TRP A 691 -14.27 24.41 -28.65
N ILE A 692 -15.00 24.96 -27.67
CA ILE A 692 -14.90 24.45 -26.29
C ILE A 692 -15.44 23.03 -26.12
N LEU A 693 -16.52 22.67 -26.87
CA LEU A 693 -17.05 21.31 -26.87
C LEU A 693 -16.06 20.30 -27.45
N THR A 694 -15.37 20.66 -28.54
CA THR A 694 -14.30 19.82 -29.13
C THR A 694 -13.15 19.62 -28.14
N ARG A 695 -12.70 20.70 -27.49
CA ARG A 695 -11.65 20.65 -26.45
C ARG A 695 -12.09 19.79 -25.27
N ALA A 696 -13.30 20.01 -24.75
CA ALA A 696 -13.86 19.24 -23.64
C ALA A 696 -13.95 17.74 -23.96
N THR A 697 -14.36 17.39 -25.18
CA THR A 697 -14.43 15.98 -25.64
C THR A 697 -13.07 15.28 -25.52
N ARG A 698 -12.00 15.91 -26.02
CA ARG A 698 -10.64 15.35 -25.96
C ARG A 698 -10.14 15.24 -24.53
N VAL A 699 -10.35 16.27 -23.71
CA VAL A 699 -9.91 16.32 -22.32
C VAL A 699 -10.65 15.31 -21.44
N PHE A 700 -11.98 15.27 -21.52
CA PHE A 700 -12.79 14.37 -20.69
C PHE A 700 -12.55 12.92 -21.03
N LYS A 701 -12.37 12.60 -22.32
CA LYS A 701 -11.95 11.26 -22.75
C LYS A 701 -10.61 10.89 -22.14
N SER A 702 -9.59 11.75 -22.27
CA SER A 702 -8.25 11.52 -21.70
C SER A 702 -8.29 11.40 -20.18
N ALA A 703 -9.03 12.24 -19.47
CA ALA A 703 -9.15 12.16 -18.01
C ALA A 703 -9.83 10.85 -17.58
N LYS A 704 -10.91 10.43 -18.24
CA LYS A 704 -11.61 9.18 -18.00
C LYS A 704 -10.69 7.97 -18.22
N GLU A 705 -9.93 7.93 -19.32
CA GLU A 705 -8.98 6.87 -19.63
C GLU A 705 -7.90 6.77 -18.55
N ASN A 706 -7.33 7.89 -18.09
CA ASN A 706 -6.35 7.92 -17.01
C ASN A 706 -6.95 7.43 -15.67
N PHE A 707 -8.17 7.86 -15.33
CA PHE A 707 -8.83 7.40 -14.10
C PHE A 707 -9.12 5.89 -14.12
N LEU A 708 -9.56 5.34 -15.25
CA LEU A 708 -9.77 3.90 -15.41
C LEU A 708 -8.47 3.10 -15.45
N ALA A 709 -7.36 3.73 -15.80
CA ALA A 709 -6.01 3.15 -15.70
C ALA A 709 -5.39 3.32 -14.31
N TYR A 710 -6.12 3.89 -13.35
CA TYR A 710 -5.67 4.20 -11.99
C TYR A 710 -4.58 5.29 -11.92
N GLU A 711 -4.43 6.07 -12.99
CA GLU A 711 -3.47 7.19 -13.11
C GLU A 711 -4.15 8.52 -12.70
N PHE A 712 -4.70 8.58 -11.47
CA PHE A 712 -5.54 9.68 -11.02
C PHE A 712 -4.86 11.05 -11.14
N ALA A 713 -3.60 11.16 -10.73
CA ALA A 713 -2.85 12.42 -10.82
C ALA A 713 -2.74 12.95 -12.25
N LYS A 714 -2.53 12.06 -13.25
CA LYS A 714 -2.48 12.44 -14.66
C LYS A 714 -3.85 12.91 -15.15
N GLY A 715 -4.92 12.18 -14.79
CA GLY A 715 -6.29 12.55 -15.15
C GLY A 715 -6.67 13.91 -14.58
N PHE A 716 -6.37 14.17 -13.30
CA PHE A 716 -6.63 15.48 -12.69
C PHE A 716 -5.78 16.60 -13.29
N ASN A 717 -4.51 16.35 -13.63
CA ASN A 717 -3.67 17.37 -14.27
C ASN A 717 -4.25 17.82 -15.61
N VAL A 718 -4.67 16.89 -16.46
CA VAL A 718 -5.33 17.20 -17.74
C VAL A 718 -6.61 18.00 -17.51
N LEU A 719 -7.44 17.57 -16.56
CA LEU A 719 -8.70 18.21 -16.22
C LEU A 719 -8.50 19.63 -15.65
N LEU A 720 -7.60 19.80 -14.67
CA LEU A 720 -7.33 21.12 -14.05
C LEU A 720 -6.74 22.13 -15.02
N ASN A 721 -5.91 21.69 -15.96
CA ASN A 721 -5.41 22.55 -17.03
C ASN A 721 -6.55 23.04 -17.92
N PHE A 722 -7.44 22.17 -18.37
CA PHE A 722 -8.63 22.54 -19.13
C PHE A 722 -9.53 23.50 -18.34
N LEU A 723 -9.85 23.20 -17.09
CA LEU A 723 -10.69 24.06 -16.25
C LEU A 723 -10.09 25.46 -16.05
N SER A 724 -8.76 25.57 -15.97
CA SER A 724 -8.08 26.86 -15.73
C SER A 724 -7.81 27.64 -17.02
N ALA A 725 -7.20 27.02 -18.02
CA ALA A 725 -6.73 27.68 -19.21
C ALA A 725 -7.85 27.81 -20.27
N ASP A 726 -8.43 26.69 -20.69
CA ASP A 726 -9.39 26.69 -21.81
C ASP A 726 -10.77 27.17 -21.33
N LEU A 727 -11.32 26.56 -20.30
CA LEU A 727 -12.68 26.85 -19.86
C LEU A 727 -12.75 28.19 -19.13
N SER A 728 -12.09 28.38 -17.99
CA SER A 728 -12.19 29.63 -17.21
C SER A 728 -11.40 30.77 -17.84
N GLY A 729 -10.17 30.51 -18.32
CA GLY A 729 -9.29 31.55 -18.87
C GLY A 729 -9.70 32.10 -20.21
N ILE A 730 -10.42 31.32 -21.02
CA ILE A 730 -10.87 31.76 -22.36
C ILE A 730 -12.39 31.73 -22.43
N TYR A 731 -13.00 30.57 -22.44
CA TYR A 731 -14.40 30.39 -22.81
C TYR A 731 -15.40 31.12 -21.90
N LEU A 732 -15.27 30.94 -20.59
CA LEU A 732 -16.19 31.58 -19.64
C LEU A 732 -16.01 33.09 -19.62
N ASP A 733 -14.80 33.59 -19.84
CA ASP A 733 -14.53 35.04 -19.88
C ASP A 733 -15.16 35.69 -21.10
N ILE A 734 -14.91 35.15 -22.28
CA ILE A 734 -15.52 35.70 -23.54
C ILE A 734 -17.04 35.53 -23.58
N SER A 735 -17.60 34.53 -22.92
CA SER A 735 -19.04 34.26 -22.91
C SER A 735 -19.83 35.23 -22.06
N LYS A 736 -19.20 36.02 -21.17
CA LYS A 736 -19.92 36.97 -20.28
C LYS A 736 -20.77 37.98 -21.04
N ASP A 737 -20.27 38.52 -22.14
CA ASP A 737 -21.02 39.52 -22.93
C ASP A 737 -22.32 38.94 -23.47
N ARG A 738 -22.27 37.82 -24.17
CA ARG A 738 -23.45 37.13 -24.72
C ARG A 738 -24.41 36.58 -23.66
N LEU A 739 -23.89 36.17 -22.50
CA LEU A 739 -24.71 35.68 -21.38
C LEU A 739 -25.48 36.80 -20.68
N TYR A 740 -24.83 37.96 -20.48
CA TYR A 740 -25.35 39.01 -19.63
C TYR A 740 -26.02 40.14 -20.42
N CYS A 741 -25.53 40.43 -21.64
CA CYS A 741 -25.99 41.59 -22.43
C CYS A 741 -26.97 41.24 -23.56
N ASP A 742 -27.01 40.01 -24.03
CA ASP A 742 -27.97 39.57 -25.04
C ASP A 742 -29.40 39.38 -24.47
N ALA A 743 -30.39 39.33 -25.33
CA ALA A 743 -31.76 38.99 -24.95
C ALA A 743 -31.86 37.57 -24.41
N LYS A 744 -32.78 37.32 -23.47
CA LYS A 744 -32.98 35.99 -22.83
C LYS A 744 -33.09 34.87 -23.87
N ASN A 745 -33.77 35.11 -24.98
CA ASN A 745 -34.02 34.09 -26.01
C ASN A 745 -33.06 34.21 -27.21
N SER A 746 -31.97 34.97 -27.09
CA SER A 746 -30.95 35.10 -28.14
C SER A 746 -30.35 33.73 -28.49
N LYS A 747 -30.21 33.43 -29.80
CA LYS A 747 -29.55 32.20 -30.27
C LYS A 747 -28.14 32.05 -29.72
N ARG A 748 -27.36 33.16 -29.68
CA ARG A 748 -25.99 33.18 -29.15
C ARG A 748 -25.96 32.85 -27.67
N ARG A 749 -26.84 33.42 -26.85
CA ARG A 749 -26.94 33.15 -25.42
C ARG A 749 -27.33 31.70 -25.17
N LYS A 750 -28.36 31.21 -25.87
CA LYS A 750 -28.84 29.83 -25.75
C LYS A 750 -27.76 28.84 -26.15
N SER A 751 -27.02 29.06 -27.23
CA SER A 751 -25.90 28.22 -27.67
C SER A 751 -24.85 28.10 -26.56
N ALA A 752 -24.44 29.22 -25.95
CA ALA A 752 -23.50 29.24 -24.84
C ALA A 752 -24.01 28.47 -23.60
N GLN A 753 -25.29 28.70 -23.24
CA GLN A 753 -25.88 28.02 -22.09
C GLN A 753 -25.99 26.49 -22.28
N VAL A 754 -26.35 26.04 -23.49
CA VAL A 754 -26.42 24.61 -23.81
C VAL A 754 -25.02 23.98 -23.76
N ALA A 755 -24.01 24.61 -24.35
CA ALA A 755 -22.63 24.15 -24.27
C ALA A 755 -22.16 24.05 -22.81
N MET A 756 -22.45 25.06 -21.98
CA MET A 756 -22.14 25.06 -20.55
C MET A 756 -22.88 23.94 -19.79
N ALA A 757 -24.14 23.68 -20.10
CA ALA A 757 -24.93 22.63 -19.46
C ALA A 757 -24.38 21.22 -19.79
N LEU A 758 -24.01 21.00 -21.06
CA LEU A 758 -23.39 19.76 -21.51
C LEU A 758 -22.03 19.52 -20.81
N ILE A 759 -21.19 20.55 -20.75
CA ILE A 759 -19.89 20.49 -20.05
C ILE A 759 -20.11 20.26 -18.55
N ALA A 760 -21.08 20.93 -17.91
CA ALA A 760 -21.37 20.76 -16.50
C ALA A 760 -21.82 19.33 -16.19
N ARG A 761 -22.72 18.74 -16.99
CA ARG A 761 -23.21 17.39 -16.84
C ARG A 761 -22.06 16.37 -16.90
N GLU A 762 -21.22 16.46 -17.94
CA GLU A 762 -20.10 15.54 -18.10
C GLU A 762 -19.01 15.74 -17.04
N LEU A 763 -18.74 16.98 -16.65
CA LEU A 763 -17.82 17.28 -15.55
C LEU A 763 -18.29 16.65 -14.23
N LEU A 764 -19.59 16.71 -13.92
CA LEU A 764 -20.16 16.08 -12.72
C LEU A 764 -20.08 14.56 -12.81
N ASN A 765 -20.37 13.95 -13.98
CA ASN A 765 -20.19 12.52 -14.20
C ASN A 765 -18.74 12.08 -13.93
N LEU A 766 -17.76 12.80 -14.48
CA LEU A 766 -16.34 12.51 -14.38
C LEU A 766 -15.81 12.66 -12.94
N LEU A 767 -16.33 13.63 -12.19
CA LEU A 767 -15.93 13.90 -10.81
C LEU A 767 -16.68 13.05 -9.78
N ALA A 768 -17.80 12.42 -10.13
CA ALA A 768 -18.63 11.64 -9.20
C ALA A 768 -17.88 10.55 -8.41
N PRO A 769 -17.00 9.74 -9.01
CA PRO A 769 -16.21 8.76 -8.24
C PRO A 769 -15.16 9.39 -7.33
N ASN A 770 -14.67 10.59 -7.67
CA ASN A 770 -13.52 11.23 -7.06
C ASN A 770 -13.89 12.24 -5.97
N LEU A 771 -14.84 13.13 -6.25
CA LEU A 771 -15.33 14.21 -5.38
C LEU A 771 -16.83 14.05 -5.15
N THR A 772 -17.20 12.87 -4.61
CA THR A 772 -18.60 12.40 -4.52
C THR A 772 -19.48 13.35 -3.73
N TYR A 773 -18.99 13.94 -2.62
CA TYR A 773 -19.73 14.88 -1.80
C TYR A 773 -20.05 16.17 -2.57
N SER A 774 -19.03 16.78 -3.19
CA SER A 774 -19.22 18.04 -3.93
C SER A 774 -20.12 17.87 -5.14
N VAL A 775 -20.05 16.72 -5.81
CA VAL A 775 -20.96 16.41 -6.93
C VAL A 775 -22.38 16.22 -6.44
N ASP A 776 -22.59 15.48 -5.34
CA ASP A 776 -23.93 15.29 -4.75
C ASP A 776 -24.56 16.63 -4.31
N GLU A 777 -23.75 17.52 -3.71
CA GLU A 777 -24.17 18.89 -3.39
C GLU A 777 -24.51 19.68 -4.65
N ALA A 778 -23.67 19.62 -5.69
CA ALA A 778 -23.90 20.35 -6.94
C ALA A 778 -25.21 19.93 -7.63
N LEU A 779 -25.54 18.63 -7.59
CA LEU A 779 -26.80 18.10 -8.16
C LEU A 779 -28.05 18.67 -7.47
N GLU A 780 -28.01 18.97 -6.17
CA GLU A 780 -29.12 19.60 -5.45
C GLU A 780 -29.43 21.01 -5.98
N HIS A 781 -28.42 21.68 -6.53
CA HIS A 781 -28.52 23.07 -7.06
C HIS A 781 -28.54 23.14 -8.59
N ALA A 782 -28.36 22.01 -9.28
CA ALA A 782 -28.40 21.93 -10.72
C ALA A 782 -29.84 21.93 -11.23
N ASN A 783 -30.07 22.56 -12.41
CA ASN A 783 -31.34 22.45 -13.10
C ASN A 783 -31.58 21.02 -13.63
N SER A 784 -32.83 20.71 -14.02
CA SER A 784 -33.22 19.40 -14.52
C SER A 784 -32.47 18.96 -15.78
N LEU A 785 -32.00 19.90 -16.60
CA LEU A 785 -31.27 19.62 -17.86
C LEU A 785 -29.84 19.10 -17.59
N ILE A 786 -29.22 19.54 -16.48
CA ILE A 786 -27.89 19.09 -16.06
C ILE A 786 -27.98 17.78 -15.31
N LYS A 787 -28.86 17.69 -14.31
CA LYS A 787 -28.96 16.48 -13.48
C LYS A 787 -29.77 15.35 -14.09
N GLY A 788 -30.58 15.61 -15.12
CA GLY A 788 -31.48 14.59 -15.69
C GLY A 788 -32.42 14.02 -14.63
N ASP A 789 -32.57 12.68 -14.63
CA ASP A 789 -33.37 11.92 -13.68
C ASP A 789 -32.64 11.57 -12.37
N ALA A 790 -31.37 12.01 -12.22
CA ALA A 790 -30.58 11.69 -11.05
C ALA A 790 -31.19 12.27 -9.76
N LYS A 791 -31.38 11.43 -8.76
CA LYS A 791 -31.86 11.80 -7.43
C LYS A 791 -30.72 12.19 -6.49
N ASP A 792 -29.57 11.56 -6.68
CA ASP A 792 -28.31 11.84 -6.01
C ASP A 792 -27.13 11.42 -6.90
N VAL A 793 -25.90 11.60 -6.40
CA VAL A 793 -24.67 11.31 -7.13
C VAL A 793 -24.59 9.85 -7.62
N PHE A 794 -25.17 8.90 -6.90
CA PHE A 794 -25.11 7.48 -7.27
C PHE A 794 -25.99 7.11 -8.46
N ASP A 795 -26.78 8.05 -8.99
CA ASP A 795 -27.53 7.87 -10.23
C ASP A 795 -26.75 8.29 -11.48
N LEU A 796 -25.62 8.97 -11.34
CA LEU A 796 -24.74 9.35 -12.45
C LEU A 796 -24.06 8.15 -13.12
N SER A 797 -23.47 8.36 -14.30
CA SER A 797 -22.78 7.32 -15.06
C SER A 797 -21.67 7.89 -15.93
N LEU A 798 -20.54 7.15 -15.99
CA LEU A 798 -19.46 7.40 -16.94
C LEU A 798 -19.67 6.72 -18.29
N GLU A 799 -20.75 5.94 -18.46
CA GLU A 799 -21.06 5.24 -19.70
C GLU A 799 -21.64 6.19 -20.76
N GLU A 800 -22.16 7.35 -20.36
CA GLU A 800 -22.68 8.35 -21.28
C GLU A 800 -21.58 8.84 -22.22
N LYS A 801 -21.97 9.04 -23.48
CA LYS A 801 -21.05 9.51 -24.50
C LYS A 801 -21.10 11.04 -24.60
N PHE A 802 -19.96 11.66 -24.43
CA PHE A 802 -19.71 13.06 -24.69
C PHE A 802 -18.82 13.15 -25.93
N GLU A 803 -19.40 13.26 -27.11
CA GLU A 803 -18.70 13.20 -28.39
C GLU A 803 -19.10 14.41 -29.28
N TYR A 804 -18.37 15.50 -29.16
CA TYR A 804 -18.51 16.72 -29.93
C TYR A 804 -17.17 17.04 -30.61
N ASP A 805 -17.00 16.66 -31.87
CA ASP A 805 -15.82 16.98 -32.68
C ASP A 805 -16.25 17.74 -33.95
N PHE A 806 -15.94 19.02 -34.01
CA PHE A 806 -16.30 19.91 -35.09
C PHE A 806 -15.13 20.20 -36.05
N ASN A 807 -14.04 19.43 -35.94
CA ASN A 807 -12.85 19.55 -36.81
C ASN A 807 -12.30 21.00 -36.88
N ILE A 808 -12.08 21.61 -35.70
CA ILE A 808 -11.52 22.96 -35.56
C ILE A 808 -9.99 22.84 -35.41
N ASP A 809 -9.26 23.69 -36.18
CA ASP A 809 -7.83 23.89 -35.97
C ASP A 809 -7.59 24.80 -34.76
N ASP A 810 -7.53 24.14 -33.59
CA ASP A 810 -7.37 24.83 -32.31
C ASP A 810 -5.92 25.27 -32.02
N GLU A 811 -4.91 24.68 -32.62
CA GLU A 811 -3.51 25.07 -32.41
C GLU A 811 -3.23 26.44 -33.04
N PHE A 812 -3.63 26.61 -34.29
CA PHE A 812 -3.51 27.90 -34.97
C PHE A 812 -4.32 29.01 -34.26
N LEU A 813 -5.58 28.75 -33.92
CA LEU A 813 -6.43 29.70 -33.21
C LEU A 813 -5.87 30.18 -31.88
N LEU A 814 -5.30 29.24 -31.10
CA LEU A 814 -4.68 29.56 -29.81
C LEU A 814 -3.37 30.33 -30.01
N SER A 815 -2.54 29.98 -31.01
CA SER A 815 -1.30 30.70 -31.29
C SER A 815 -1.54 32.14 -31.73
N VAL A 816 -2.57 32.38 -32.57
CA VAL A 816 -2.98 33.77 -32.95
C VAL A 816 -3.48 34.52 -31.72
N ARG A 817 -4.30 33.89 -30.87
CA ARG A 817 -4.81 34.52 -29.65
C ARG A 817 -3.67 34.86 -28.67
N GLU A 818 -2.71 33.97 -28.46
CA GLU A 818 -1.54 34.20 -27.60
C GLU A 818 -0.76 35.42 -28.12
N LYS A 819 -0.43 35.43 -29.42
CA LYS A 819 0.32 36.49 -30.02
C LYS A 819 -0.43 37.83 -29.97
N PHE A 820 -1.76 37.83 -30.16
CA PHE A 820 -2.60 38.99 -29.99
C PHE A 820 -2.49 39.56 -28.56
N PHE A 821 -2.66 38.73 -27.52
CA PHE A 821 -2.60 39.20 -26.13
C PHE A 821 -1.20 39.63 -25.69
N GLU A 822 -0.11 39.05 -26.23
CA GLU A 822 1.23 39.57 -26.03
C GLU A 822 1.36 41.03 -26.48
N ASN A 823 0.82 41.37 -27.66
CA ASN A 823 0.81 42.72 -28.16
C ASN A 823 -0.12 43.67 -27.35
N ILE A 824 -1.25 43.14 -26.88
CA ILE A 824 -2.17 43.87 -25.97
C ILE A 824 -1.46 44.25 -24.66
N ASP A 825 -0.66 43.37 -24.10
CA ASP A 825 0.05 43.66 -22.85
C ASP A 825 1.09 44.76 -23.02
N ILE A 826 1.76 44.84 -24.20
CA ILE A 826 2.65 45.94 -24.54
C ILE A 826 1.84 47.27 -24.65
N LEU A 827 0.76 47.28 -25.41
CA LEU A 827 -0.10 48.47 -25.57
C LEU A 827 -0.69 48.98 -24.26
N LYS A 828 -1.06 48.09 -23.35
CA LYS A 828 -1.55 48.44 -21.99
C LYS A 828 -0.40 49.00 -21.12
N LYS A 829 0.81 48.41 -21.17
CA LYS A 829 1.98 48.89 -20.43
C LYS A 829 2.37 50.29 -20.86
N ASP A 830 2.32 50.56 -22.16
CA ASP A 830 2.59 51.88 -22.75
C ASP A 830 1.43 52.89 -22.61
N LYS A 831 0.35 52.45 -21.94
CA LYS A 831 -0.88 53.24 -21.72
C LYS A 831 -1.58 53.77 -22.99
N VAL A 832 -1.37 53.09 -24.11
CA VAL A 832 -2.04 53.39 -25.38
C VAL A 832 -3.52 53.02 -25.32
N ILE A 833 -3.83 51.92 -24.62
CA ILE A 833 -5.20 51.42 -24.40
C ILE A 833 -5.44 51.12 -22.92
N LYS A 834 -6.71 51.11 -22.52
CA LYS A 834 -7.16 50.64 -21.18
C LYS A 834 -7.82 49.28 -21.25
N SER A 835 -8.48 48.96 -22.35
CA SER A 835 -9.25 47.74 -22.55
C SER A 835 -9.14 47.27 -24.01
N THR A 836 -9.20 45.96 -24.23
CA THR A 836 -9.32 45.37 -25.58
C THR A 836 -10.61 45.80 -26.30
N LEU A 837 -11.66 46.18 -25.55
CA LEU A 837 -12.91 46.67 -26.09
C LEU A 837 -12.77 48.06 -26.83
N GLU A 838 -11.60 48.71 -26.74
CA GLU A 838 -11.25 49.92 -27.48
C GLU A 838 -10.62 49.63 -28.85
N LEU A 839 -10.56 48.35 -29.24
CA LEU A 839 -9.83 47.88 -30.42
C LEU A 839 -10.73 47.15 -31.41
N ASN A 840 -10.28 47.13 -32.68
CA ASN A 840 -10.75 46.29 -33.75
C ASN A 840 -9.59 45.41 -34.23
N LEU A 841 -9.90 44.22 -34.80
CA LEU A 841 -8.94 43.34 -35.43
C LEU A 841 -9.25 43.20 -36.93
N ASP A 842 -8.24 43.43 -37.74
CA ASP A 842 -8.24 43.13 -39.16
C ASP A 842 -7.22 42.06 -39.51
N THR A 843 -7.58 41.18 -40.44
CA THR A 843 -6.70 40.03 -40.80
C THR A 843 -6.93 39.60 -42.24
N ASN A 844 -5.88 39.05 -42.88
CA ASN A 844 -5.97 38.36 -44.16
C ASN A 844 -6.16 36.84 -44.02
N SER A 845 -6.26 36.31 -42.81
CA SER A 845 -6.45 34.87 -42.52
C SER A 845 -7.76 34.37 -43.12
N LYS A 846 -7.67 33.36 -43.99
CA LYS A 846 -8.82 32.73 -44.60
C LYS A 846 -9.65 31.98 -43.55
N LEU A 847 -9.00 31.33 -42.60
CA LEU A 847 -9.67 30.61 -41.51
C LEU A 847 -10.47 31.59 -40.63
N LEU A 848 -9.84 32.64 -40.14
CA LEU A 848 -10.51 33.60 -39.27
C LEU A 848 -11.60 34.39 -40.00
N ASN A 849 -11.42 34.74 -41.30
CA ASN A 849 -12.45 35.38 -42.10
C ASN A 849 -13.63 34.46 -42.46
N SER A 850 -13.52 33.15 -42.26
CA SER A 850 -14.65 32.22 -42.37
C SER A 850 -15.54 32.17 -41.11
N ILE A 851 -15.05 32.72 -39.98
CA ILE A 851 -15.78 32.81 -38.71
C ILE A 851 -16.70 34.05 -38.80
N PRO A 852 -17.97 33.99 -38.34
CA PRO A 852 -18.81 35.15 -38.22
C PRO A 852 -18.11 36.28 -37.46
N LYS A 853 -18.14 37.49 -37.97
CA LYS A 853 -17.35 38.61 -37.42
C LYS A 853 -17.65 38.91 -35.95
N ASP A 854 -18.93 38.83 -35.56
CA ASP A 854 -19.32 39.02 -34.16
C ASP A 854 -18.72 37.95 -33.23
N GLU A 855 -18.59 36.70 -33.68
CA GLU A 855 -17.95 35.61 -32.94
C GLU A 855 -16.42 35.74 -32.90
N LEU A 856 -15.83 36.20 -34.02
CA LEU A 856 -14.41 36.52 -34.09
C LEU A 856 -14.03 37.65 -33.13
N ASN A 857 -14.87 38.68 -33.04
CA ASN A 857 -14.69 39.80 -32.12
C ASN A 857 -14.83 39.34 -30.64
N ASP A 858 -15.76 38.45 -30.37
CA ASP A 858 -15.85 37.84 -29.03
C ASP A 858 -14.60 37.03 -28.71
N TRP A 859 -14.07 36.25 -29.68
CA TRP A 859 -12.86 35.45 -29.49
C TRP A 859 -11.65 36.26 -29.02
N PHE A 860 -11.49 37.48 -29.59
CA PHE A 860 -10.42 38.40 -29.23
C PHE A 860 -10.84 39.45 -28.18
N MET A 861 -12.10 39.45 -27.75
CA MET A 861 -12.69 40.44 -26.83
C MET A 861 -12.51 41.86 -27.32
N VAL A 862 -12.73 42.09 -28.61
CA VAL A 862 -12.65 43.41 -29.28
C VAL A 862 -14.02 43.92 -29.66
N SER A 863 -14.12 45.21 -30.00
CA SER A 863 -15.34 45.83 -30.55
C SER A 863 -15.44 45.60 -32.05
N PHE A 864 -16.63 45.84 -32.60
CA PHE A 864 -16.88 45.71 -34.02
C PHE A 864 -17.12 47.09 -34.66
N ASP A 865 -16.37 47.37 -35.73
CA ASP A 865 -16.58 48.52 -36.59
C ASP A 865 -16.50 48.08 -38.06
N GLU A 866 -17.60 48.17 -38.80
CA GLU A 866 -17.66 47.74 -40.20
C GLU A 866 -16.71 48.52 -41.13
N ASN A 867 -16.34 49.71 -40.78
CA ASN A 867 -15.56 50.59 -41.66
C ASN A 867 -14.04 50.45 -41.47
N LEU A 868 -13.55 49.82 -40.37
CA LEU A 868 -12.13 49.64 -40.06
C LEU A 868 -11.24 50.88 -40.33
N GLN A 869 -11.75 52.06 -39.98
CA GLN A 869 -11.10 53.36 -40.28
C GLN A 869 -10.16 53.88 -39.18
N GLY A 870 -9.96 53.09 -38.15
CA GLY A 870 -9.13 53.45 -37.01
C GLY A 870 -7.63 53.44 -37.29
N GLU A 871 -6.87 54.08 -36.41
CA GLU A 871 -5.41 54.07 -36.42
C GLU A 871 -4.89 52.64 -36.17
N VAL A 872 -3.94 52.16 -36.98
CA VAL A 872 -3.22 50.89 -36.73
C VAL A 872 -2.23 51.09 -35.60
N LEU A 873 -2.44 50.38 -34.49
CA LEU A 873 -1.60 50.46 -33.28
C LEU A 873 -0.46 49.45 -33.29
N CYS A 874 -0.69 48.28 -33.89
CA CYS A 874 0.27 47.20 -33.96
C CYS A 874 -0.06 46.23 -35.10
N GLU A 875 0.99 45.65 -35.71
CA GLU A 875 0.88 44.54 -36.68
C GLU A 875 1.70 43.36 -36.20
N PHE A 876 1.21 42.14 -36.43
CA PHE A 876 1.94 40.90 -36.14
C PHE A 876 1.59 39.82 -37.18
N GLU A 877 2.43 38.81 -37.24
CA GLU A 877 2.25 37.64 -38.12
C GLU A 877 2.29 36.33 -37.35
N VAL A 878 1.46 35.37 -37.78
CA VAL A 878 1.44 33.98 -37.32
C VAL A 878 1.32 33.12 -38.57
N GLU A 879 2.22 32.17 -38.79
CA GLU A 879 2.23 31.18 -39.89
C GLU A 879 2.03 31.85 -41.29
N ASN A 880 2.67 32.98 -41.53
CA ASN A 880 2.56 33.81 -42.75
C ASN A 880 1.18 34.49 -42.99
N GLU A 881 0.30 34.50 -42.02
CA GLU A 881 -0.93 35.30 -42.02
C GLU A 881 -0.72 36.58 -41.19
N SER A 882 -1.22 37.71 -41.68
CA SER A 882 -1.02 39.01 -41.05
C SER A 882 -2.24 39.47 -40.29
N PHE A 883 -1.99 40.19 -39.20
CA PHE A 883 -2.99 40.71 -38.25
C PHE A 883 -2.67 42.15 -37.93
N ARG A 884 -3.71 43.02 -37.97
CA ARG A 884 -3.62 44.44 -37.61
C ARG A 884 -4.52 44.74 -36.43
N ILE A 885 -3.97 45.28 -35.38
CA ILE A 885 -4.71 45.75 -34.20
C ILE A 885 -4.97 47.24 -34.42
N MET A 886 -6.24 47.64 -34.50
CA MET A 886 -6.66 48.99 -34.79
C MET A 886 -7.46 49.58 -33.65
N LYS A 887 -7.41 50.89 -33.47
CA LYS A 887 -8.23 51.63 -32.51
C LYS A 887 -9.66 51.74 -32.99
N ALA A 888 -10.64 51.40 -32.13
CA ALA A 888 -12.06 51.56 -32.47
C ALA A 888 -12.44 53.04 -32.53
N THR A 889 -13.29 53.43 -33.51
CA THR A 889 -13.65 54.80 -33.79
C THR A 889 -15.04 55.23 -33.29
N LEU A 890 -15.87 54.25 -32.88
CA LEU A 890 -17.21 54.48 -32.36
C LEU A 890 -17.17 54.87 -30.87
N CYS A 891 -18.33 55.17 -30.28
CA CYS A 891 -18.49 55.55 -28.89
C CYS A 891 -18.71 54.31 -28.00
N LYS A 892 -18.35 54.44 -26.72
CA LYS A 892 -18.56 53.39 -25.75
C LYS A 892 -20.03 53.21 -25.40
N CYS A 893 -20.57 52.03 -25.56
CA CYS A 893 -21.94 51.71 -25.14
C CYS A 893 -22.03 51.67 -23.59
N PRO A 894 -22.96 52.40 -22.97
CA PRO A 894 -23.09 52.47 -21.52
C PRO A 894 -23.62 51.19 -20.88
N ARG A 895 -24.19 50.23 -21.68
CA ARG A 895 -24.73 48.95 -21.19
C ARG A 895 -23.74 47.80 -21.33
N CYS A 896 -23.19 47.52 -22.51
CA CYS A 896 -22.28 46.40 -22.73
C CYS A 896 -20.80 46.77 -22.69
N TRP A 897 -20.49 48.08 -22.64
CA TRP A 897 -19.14 48.68 -22.57
C TRP A 897 -18.26 48.49 -23.81
N LYS A 898 -18.75 47.82 -24.87
CA LYS A 898 -18.07 47.78 -26.17
C LYS A 898 -18.11 49.15 -26.85
N VAL A 899 -17.09 49.44 -27.64
CA VAL A 899 -16.99 50.70 -28.40
C VAL A 899 -17.68 50.52 -29.76
N GLU A 900 -19.01 50.44 -29.73
CA GLU A 900 -19.89 50.06 -30.85
C GLU A 900 -21.11 51.03 -30.98
N SER A 901 -21.20 52.07 -30.15
CA SER A 901 -22.31 53.01 -30.20
C SER A 901 -22.06 54.11 -31.22
N ALA A 902 -23.08 54.51 -32.00
CA ALA A 902 -23.00 55.62 -32.97
C ALA A 902 -22.88 57.00 -32.28
N LYS A 903 -23.33 57.09 -30.99
CA LYS A 903 -23.30 58.31 -30.20
C LYS A 903 -22.89 58.11 -28.78
N GLU A 904 -22.31 59.10 -28.16
CA GLU A 904 -21.93 59.13 -26.75
C GLU A 904 -23.14 58.95 -25.84
N ASP A 905 -23.02 58.19 -24.77
CA ASP A 905 -24.08 57.89 -23.79
C ASP A 905 -25.34 57.18 -24.33
N GLU A 906 -25.38 56.77 -25.59
CA GLU A 906 -26.47 55.96 -26.17
C GLU A 906 -26.06 54.45 -26.23
N PRO A 907 -27.01 53.51 -26.03
CA PRO A 907 -26.75 52.08 -26.24
C PRO A 907 -26.39 51.77 -27.68
N CYS A 908 -25.49 50.82 -27.94
CA CYS A 908 -25.25 50.29 -29.29
C CYS A 908 -26.54 49.65 -29.87
N MET A 909 -26.57 49.40 -31.15
CA MET A 909 -27.77 48.93 -31.87
C MET A 909 -28.29 47.61 -31.23
N ARG A 910 -27.42 46.67 -30.91
CA ARG A 910 -27.75 45.41 -30.19
C ARG A 910 -28.41 45.68 -28.82
N CYS A 911 -27.79 46.50 -28.01
CA CYS A 911 -28.32 46.82 -26.68
C CYS A 911 -29.63 47.62 -26.74
N ALA A 912 -29.78 48.48 -27.72
CA ALA A 912 -31.02 49.21 -27.93
C ALA A 912 -32.19 48.30 -28.32
N GLU A 913 -31.93 47.27 -29.11
CA GLU A 913 -32.93 46.25 -29.46
C GLU A 913 -33.35 45.41 -28.25
N VAL A 914 -32.39 44.94 -27.45
CA VAL A 914 -32.66 44.20 -26.20
C VAL A 914 -33.52 45.04 -25.25
N LEU A 915 -33.25 46.33 -25.10
CA LEU A 915 -34.02 47.24 -24.23
C LEU A 915 -35.45 47.53 -24.70
N LYS A 916 -35.80 47.28 -25.97
CA LYS A 916 -37.20 47.36 -26.46
C LYS A 916 -38.07 46.23 -25.97
N HIS A 917 -37.44 45.10 -25.57
CA HIS A 917 -38.12 43.88 -25.19
C HIS A 917 -37.85 43.47 -23.72
N ALA A 918 -37.12 44.32 -22.94
CA ALA A 918 -36.76 44.12 -21.55
C ALA A 918 -37.83 44.54 -20.55
#